data_8860e87b61e21d520c173caa352da93b
#
_entry.id   8860e87b61e21d520c173caa352da93b
#
_cell.length_a   1.000
_cell.length_b   1.000
_cell.length_c   1.000
_cell.angle_alpha   90.00
_cell.angle_beta   90.00
_cell.angle_gamma   90.00
#
_symmetry.space_group_name_H-M   'P 1'
#
loop_
_entity.id
_entity.type
_entity.pdbx_description
1 polymer ?
#
loop_
_entity_poly.entity_id
_entity_poly.type
_entity_poly.pdbx_seq_one_letter_code
_entity_poly.pdbx_strand_id
1 'polypeptide(L)'
;MTGTPTNSGADVSGPDHLPGLVGGDPLAAFSEPVRAWFSASFPHPTDAQAAAWPAIAAGEHTLLCAPTGSGKTLAAFLWALDDLGRDPDPEPGVRVLYVSPLRALAIDVDKNLRGPRRGISLAAQRLGTPFREPTIGIRTGDSTESERRRLVRDPPDILITTPESLYLMLTSQARETLIGVQRVIVDEIHALAATKRGAHLALTLERLEHLVSARGRAPEAVRGSVLQRIGLSATQRPLEVVAGYLGGNLVERTADPTTAPTTAPATVRPDPVERPVRIVDAGVRKELDLQVVVPVEDMGAPAGPVPAPATGAAGSGPTPARGSIWPSIHPRLLELVEQHRSTLVFVNARRTAERLASRLNELAADTGDGEGAGDGDDGGGGGGGGGGGGGGPRFTGAEAVGLSAADSGHELVKAHHGSLSRERRLQIEDELKRGELRGLVATSSLELGIDMGAVDLVVQVSSPGSVAAGLQRIGRAGHQVGAPSRGRIFPKHRADLLETAVVVKRMTDGLIETTSVPSNPLDVLAQQIVAACALDEWSADDLFDLCRGAANYGGLSREVFEATLDMLAGRYPSEEFAELRPRVVWDRQAGTVRGRSGAQRLAVTSGGTIPDRGLYGVFLPDGTRVGELDEEMVHESRAGETFLLGASTWRIEEITFERVVVTPAPGQPGRMPF
;
A
#
# COMPACT_ATOMS: atom_id res chain seq x y z
N MET A 1 -19.43 -56.41 31.09
CA MET A 1 -20.50 -55.49 30.70
C MET A 1 -19.83 -54.27 30.07
N THR A 2 -19.83 -54.29 28.77
CA THR A 2 -19.18 -53.37 27.86
C THR A 2 -20.19 -52.28 27.48
N GLY A 3 -19.89 -51.03 27.80
CA GLY A 3 -20.68 -49.88 27.38
C GLY A 3 -19.82 -48.94 26.50
N THR A 4 -20.09 -49.00 25.23
CA THR A 4 -19.55 -48.09 24.19
C THR A 4 -20.27 -46.74 24.25
N PRO A 5 -19.60 -45.57 24.26
CA PRO A 5 -20.30 -44.32 24.07
C PRO A 5 -20.50 -44.05 22.57
N THR A 6 -21.73 -43.87 22.19
CA THR A 6 -22.19 -43.41 20.88
C THR A 6 -21.75 -41.97 20.65
N ASN A 7 -21.00 -41.79 19.57
CA ASN A 7 -20.58 -40.49 19.06
C ASN A 7 -21.78 -39.84 18.31
N SER A 8 -22.40 -38.83 18.92
CA SER A 8 -23.41 -38.02 18.27
C SER A 8 -22.68 -37.04 17.33
N GLY A 9 -22.78 -37.29 16.02
CA GLY A 9 -22.31 -36.41 14.98
C GLY A 9 -22.97 -35.02 15.12
N ALA A 10 -22.16 -34.00 15.36
CA ALA A 10 -22.58 -32.64 15.18
C ALA A 10 -22.65 -32.37 13.66
N ASP A 11 -23.86 -32.16 13.23
CA ASP A 11 -24.24 -31.71 11.90
C ASP A 11 -23.56 -30.34 11.66
N VAL A 12 -22.57 -30.30 10.78
CA VAL A 12 -21.96 -29.05 10.33
C VAL A 12 -22.90 -28.51 9.24
N SER A 13 -23.91 -27.77 9.69
CA SER A 13 -24.73 -26.93 8.83
C SER A 13 -23.83 -25.96 8.07
N GLY A 14 -23.93 -25.96 6.76
CA GLY A 14 -23.22 -25.08 5.84
C GLY A 14 -23.47 -23.59 6.12
N PRO A 15 -22.72 -22.67 5.49
CA PRO A 15 -22.73 -21.27 5.84
C PRO A 15 -24.13 -20.68 5.68
N ASP A 16 -24.68 -20.23 6.80
CA ASP A 16 -25.94 -19.52 6.87
C ASP A 16 -25.91 -18.32 5.91
N HIS A 17 -26.92 -18.26 5.07
CA HIS A 17 -27.25 -17.10 4.26
C HIS A 17 -27.30 -15.85 5.14
N LEU A 18 -26.68 -14.74 4.65
CA LEU A 18 -26.72 -13.40 5.21
C LEU A 18 -28.12 -13.07 5.76
N PRO A 19 -28.31 -12.85 7.08
CA PRO A 19 -29.59 -12.38 7.59
C PRO A 19 -29.73 -10.90 7.24
N GLY A 20 -30.63 -10.57 6.29
CA GLY A 20 -31.07 -9.20 6.13
C GLY A 20 -31.23 -8.63 4.72
N LEU A 21 -31.35 -9.43 3.69
CA LEU A 21 -31.98 -8.96 2.44
C LEU A 21 -33.50 -8.84 2.71
N VAL A 22 -33.89 -7.74 3.35
CA VAL A 22 -35.26 -7.25 3.30
C VAL A 22 -35.53 -6.95 1.84
N GLY A 23 -36.53 -7.59 1.22
CA GLY A 23 -36.84 -7.57 -0.21
C GLY A 23 -37.29 -6.20 -0.72
N GLY A 24 -36.38 -5.22 -0.74
CA GLY A 24 -36.54 -3.90 -1.34
C GLY A 24 -35.54 -3.72 -2.47
N ASP A 25 -35.89 -2.87 -3.45
CA ASP A 25 -34.99 -2.47 -4.53
C ASP A 25 -33.75 -1.77 -3.93
N PRO A 26 -32.52 -2.29 -4.10
CA PRO A 26 -31.29 -1.65 -3.59
C PRO A 26 -31.08 -0.23 -4.12
N LEU A 27 -31.69 0.12 -5.25
CA LEU A 27 -31.62 1.44 -5.86
C LEU A 27 -32.69 2.42 -5.35
N ALA A 28 -33.61 1.99 -4.48
CA ALA A 28 -34.75 2.82 -4.03
C ALA A 28 -34.33 4.13 -3.34
N ALA A 29 -33.18 4.16 -2.68
CA ALA A 29 -32.66 5.36 -2.01
C ALA A 29 -32.09 6.41 -2.97
N PHE A 30 -31.75 6.01 -4.20
CA PHE A 30 -31.12 6.89 -5.19
C PHE A 30 -32.14 7.74 -5.97
N SER A 31 -31.67 8.89 -6.47
CA SER A 31 -32.46 9.75 -7.36
C SER A 31 -32.76 9.06 -8.70
N GLU A 32 -33.78 9.55 -9.38
CA GLU A 32 -34.18 9.01 -10.68
C GLU A 32 -33.04 9.04 -11.74
N PRO A 33 -32.24 10.11 -11.86
CA PRO A 33 -31.09 10.11 -12.78
C PRO A 33 -30.07 9.01 -12.51
N VAL A 34 -29.75 8.75 -11.23
CA VAL A 34 -28.82 7.70 -10.85
C VAL A 34 -29.37 6.32 -11.15
N ARG A 35 -30.64 6.08 -10.81
CA ARG A 35 -31.32 4.81 -11.14
C ARG A 35 -31.36 4.55 -12.65
N ALA A 36 -31.73 5.56 -13.44
CA ALA A 36 -31.78 5.46 -14.90
C ALA A 36 -30.41 5.16 -15.51
N TRP A 37 -29.37 5.88 -15.04
CA TRP A 37 -28.00 5.62 -15.49
C TRP A 37 -27.51 4.22 -15.11
N PHE A 38 -27.74 3.81 -13.85
CA PHE A 38 -27.28 2.53 -13.35
C PHE A 38 -27.92 1.36 -14.13
N SER A 39 -29.24 1.38 -14.30
CA SER A 39 -29.99 0.34 -15.04
C SER A 39 -29.60 0.29 -16.52
N ALA A 40 -29.16 1.40 -17.12
CA ALA A 40 -28.66 1.44 -18.48
C ALA A 40 -27.21 0.91 -18.62
N SER A 41 -26.44 0.97 -17.55
CA SER A 41 -25.00 0.64 -17.56
C SER A 41 -24.71 -0.77 -17.01
N PHE A 42 -25.54 -1.27 -16.11
CA PHE A 42 -25.33 -2.54 -15.40
C PHE A 42 -26.62 -3.35 -15.35
N PRO A 43 -26.54 -4.69 -15.49
CA PRO A 43 -27.73 -5.54 -15.45
C PRO A 43 -28.39 -5.57 -14.05
N HIS A 44 -27.59 -5.56 -12.99
CA HIS A 44 -28.03 -5.55 -11.58
C HIS A 44 -26.89 -5.09 -10.68
N PRO A 45 -27.19 -4.60 -9.46
CA PRO A 45 -26.19 -4.34 -8.44
C PRO A 45 -25.46 -5.61 -8.03
N THR A 46 -24.17 -5.49 -7.68
CA THR A 46 -23.43 -6.59 -7.03
C THR A 46 -23.91 -6.74 -5.58
N ASP A 47 -23.68 -7.94 -4.98
CA ASP A 47 -24.04 -8.18 -3.57
C ASP A 47 -23.38 -7.15 -2.64
N ALA A 48 -22.14 -6.78 -2.92
CA ALA A 48 -21.41 -5.75 -2.18
C ALA A 48 -22.09 -4.37 -2.24
N GLN A 49 -22.60 -4.00 -3.42
CA GLN A 49 -23.32 -2.74 -3.63
C GLN A 49 -24.68 -2.76 -2.94
N ALA A 50 -25.46 -3.80 -3.17
CA ALA A 50 -26.80 -3.95 -2.60
C ALA A 50 -26.79 -3.95 -1.06
N ALA A 51 -25.79 -4.59 -0.45
CA ALA A 51 -25.66 -4.66 0.99
C ALA A 51 -25.09 -3.37 1.63
N ALA A 52 -24.23 -2.62 0.92
CA ALA A 52 -23.57 -1.44 1.48
C ALA A 52 -24.42 -0.16 1.37
N TRP A 53 -25.18 0.03 0.27
CA TRP A 53 -25.91 1.27 0.03
C TRP A 53 -26.91 1.67 1.10
N PRO A 54 -27.72 0.77 1.70
CA PRO A 54 -28.63 1.14 2.77
C PRO A 54 -27.91 1.76 3.99
N ALA A 55 -26.80 1.17 4.42
CA ALA A 55 -26.01 1.68 5.55
C ALA A 55 -25.34 3.02 5.23
N ILE A 56 -24.76 3.14 4.02
CA ILE A 56 -24.12 4.38 3.57
C ILE A 56 -25.15 5.51 3.45
N ALA A 57 -26.32 5.24 2.88
CA ALA A 57 -27.40 6.21 2.75
C ALA A 57 -27.99 6.65 4.11
N ALA A 58 -28.01 5.75 5.09
CA ALA A 58 -28.41 6.05 6.46
C ALA A 58 -27.36 6.86 7.25
N GLY A 59 -26.19 7.17 6.65
CA GLY A 59 -25.10 7.89 7.32
C GLY A 59 -24.29 7.03 8.28
N GLU A 60 -24.47 5.69 8.31
CA GLU A 60 -23.73 4.83 9.20
C GLU A 60 -22.26 4.75 8.80
N HIS A 61 -21.33 4.70 9.79
CA HIS A 61 -19.97 4.27 9.50
C HIS A 61 -20.02 2.86 8.93
N THR A 62 -19.36 2.63 7.79
CA THR A 62 -19.51 1.38 7.06
C THR A 62 -18.15 0.82 6.64
N LEU A 63 -17.88 -0.43 7.01
CA LEU A 63 -16.75 -1.20 6.49
C LEU A 63 -17.25 -2.19 5.45
N LEU A 64 -16.88 -1.98 4.18
CA LEU A 64 -17.22 -2.88 3.08
C LEU A 64 -16.03 -3.79 2.76
N CYS A 65 -16.18 -5.08 3.04
CA CYS A 65 -15.22 -6.12 2.73
C CYS A 65 -15.70 -6.94 1.55
N ALA A 66 -14.96 -6.94 0.46
CA ALA A 66 -15.27 -7.70 -0.73
C ALA A 66 -14.02 -7.90 -1.62
N PRO A 67 -13.96 -8.94 -2.47
CA PRO A 67 -12.85 -9.16 -3.38
C PRO A 67 -12.63 -8.00 -4.36
N THR A 68 -11.46 -7.99 -5.01
CA THR A 68 -11.19 -7.07 -6.12
C THR A 68 -12.17 -7.36 -7.28
N GLY A 69 -12.65 -6.30 -7.96
CA GLY A 69 -13.62 -6.45 -9.06
C GLY A 69 -15.08 -6.56 -8.61
N SER A 70 -15.40 -6.58 -7.31
CA SER A 70 -16.77 -6.65 -6.78
C SER A 70 -17.55 -5.32 -6.83
N GLY A 71 -16.97 -4.24 -7.38
CA GLY A 71 -17.62 -2.94 -7.47
C GLY A 71 -17.58 -2.09 -6.20
N LYS A 72 -16.67 -2.37 -5.25
CA LYS A 72 -16.50 -1.62 -3.98
C LYS A 72 -16.39 -0.11 -4.17
N THR A 73 -15.56 0.32 -5.12
CA THR A 73 -15.33 1.75 -5.38
C THR A 73 -16.62 2.45 -5.77
N LEU A 74 -17.40 1.86 -6.68
CA LEU A 74 -18.69 2.42 -7.06
C LEU A 74 -19.71 2.35 -5.90
N ALA A 75 -19.67 1.30 -5.06
CA ALA A 75 -20.50 1.20 -3.86
C ALA A 75 -20.29 2.39 -2.93
N ALA A 76 -19.06 2.79 -2.68
CA ALA A 76 -18.73 3.93 -1.82
C ALA A 76 -19.06 5.28 -2.44
N PHE A 77 -18.84 5.45 -3.75
CA PHE A 77 -18.99 6.75 -4.40
C PHE A 77 -20.41 7.06 -4.93
N LEU A 78 -21.20 6.04 -5.30
CA LEU A 78 -22.46 6.29 -6.00
C LEU A 78 -23.42 7.14 -5.17
N TRP A 79 -23.51 6.87 -3.85
CA TRP A 79 -24.29 7.68 -2.93
C TRP A 79 -23.76 9.11 -2.82
N ALA A 80 -22.44 9.27 -2.74
CA ALA A 80 -21.83 10.60 -2.68
C ALA A 80 -22.07 11.41 -3.97
N LEU A 81 -21.99 10.76 -5.14
CA LEU A 81 -22.30 11.43 -6.42
C LEU A 81 -23.75 11.85 -6.51
N ASP A 82 -24.67 11.03 -6.03
CA ASP A 82 -26.10 11.33 -6.01
C ASP A 82 -26.41 12.50 -5.06
N ASP A 83 -25.92 12.43 -3.83
CA ASP A 83 -26.16 13.44 -2.81
C ASP A 83 -25.59 14.81 -3.21
N LEU A 84 -24.36 14.85 -3.69
CA LEU A 84 -23.72 16.07 -4.19
C LEU A 84 -24.40 16.63 -5.45
N GLY A 85 -24.90 15.75 -6.31
CA GLY A 85 -25.56 16.17 -7.55
C GLY A 85 -26.95 16.75 -7.36
N ARG A 86 -27.63 16.44 -6.25
CA ARG A 86 -28.94 17.00 -5.88
C ARG A 86 -28.85 18.43 -5.35
N ASP A 87 -27.68 18.85 -4.88
CA ASP A 87 -27.47 20.20 -4.34
C ASP A 87 -27.11 21.16 -5.48
N PRO A 88 -28.04 22.10 -5.85
CA PRO A 88 -27.85 22.98 -6.99
C PRO A 88 -26.83 24.11 -6.72
N ASP A 89 -26.68 24.51 -5.45
CA ASP A 89 -25.85 25.66 -5.05
C ASP A 89 -25.07 25.35 -3.76
N PRO A 90 -24.06 24.44 -3.86
CA PRO A 90 -23.30 24.03 -2.71
C PRO A 90 -22.36 25.14 -2.22
N GLU A 91 -22.17 25.21 -0.90
CA GLU A 91 -21.08 26.01 -0.34
C GLU A 91 -19.72 25.52 -0.88
N PRO A 92 -18.80 26.43 -1.24
CA PRO A 92 -17.46 26.06 -1.70
C PRO A 92 -16.69 25.29 -0.63
N GLY A 93 -16.08 24.17 -1.01
CA GLY A 93 -15.29 23.33 -0.09
C GLY A 93 -15.36 21.86 -0.47
N VAL A 94 -14.46 21.09 0.11
CA VAL A 94 -14.46 19.64 -0.02
C VAL A 94 -15.53 19.04 0.86
N ARG A 95 -16.40 18.22 0.28
CA ARG A 95 -17.49 17.53 1.01
C ARG A 95 -17.26 16.03 1.13
N VAL A 96 -16.57 15.44 0.17
CA VAL A 96 -16.19 14.04 0.19
C VAL A 96 -14.69 13.93 0.04
N LEU A 97 -14.07 13.23 0.99
CA LEU A 97 -12.65 12.97 0.99
C LEU A 97 -12.41 11.48 0.71
N TYR A 98 -11.60 11.18 -0.30
CA TYR A 98 -11.15 9.82 -0.56
C TYR A 98 -9.67 9.70 -0.27
N VAL A 99 -9.33 8.81 0.66
CA VAL A 99 -7.96 8.56 1.11
C VAL A 99 -7.45 7.24 0.56
N SER A 100 -6.47 7.32 -0.33
CA SER A 100 -5.83 6.15 -0.94
C SER A 100 -4.45 5.88 -0.35
N PRO A 101 -4.08 4.64 -0.04
CA PRO A 101 -2.73 4.31 0.41
C PRO A 101 -1.67 4.53 -0.65
N LEU A 102 -2.03 4.52 -1.94
CA LEU A 102 -1.12 4.65 -3.07
C LEU A 102 -1.52 5.78 -4.01
N ARG A 103 -0.50 6.49 -4.53
CA ARG A 103 -0.68 7.58 -5.51
C ARG A 103 -1.24 7.09 -6.85
N ALA A 104 -0.81 5.92 -7.30
CA ALA A 104 -1.29 5.32 -8.55
C ALA A 104 -2.79 5.00 -8.47
N LEU A 105 -3.25 4.44 -7.36
CA LEU A 105 -4.67 4.16 -7.12
C LEU A 105 -5.53 5.44 -7.13
N ALA A 106 -5.00 6.55 -6.60
CA ALA A 106 -5.70 7.84 -6.64
C ALA A 106 -6.01 8.33 -8.06
N ILE A 107 -5.09 8.09 -9.00
CA ILE A 107 -5.27 8.46 -10.42
C ILE A 107 -6.28 7.52 -11.10
N ASP A 108 -6.22 6.23 -10.78
CA ASP A 108 -7.12 5.23 -11.37
C ASP A 108 -8.57 5.49 -10.95
N VAL A 109 -8.79 5.81 -9.68
CA VAL A 109 -10.12 6.16 -9.15
C VAL A 109 -10.70 7.40 -9.84
N ASP A 110 -9.91 8.46 -10.09
CA ASP A 110 -10.40 9.62 -10.85
C ASP A 110 -10.87 9.22 -12.25
N LYS A 111 -10.08 8.39 -12.95
CA LYS A 111 -10.46 7.89 -14.28
C LYS A 111 -11.78 7.11 -14.21
N ASN A 112 -11.92 6.23 -13.25
CA ASN A 112 -13.08 5.35 -13.08
C ASN A 112 -14.35 6.12 -12.69
N LEU A 113 -14.24 7.26 -12.01
CA LEU A 113 -15.38 8.10 -11.66
C LEU A 113 -15.90 8.99 -12.80
N ARG A 114 -15.12 9.19 -13.87
CA ARG A 114 -15.54 10.05 -15.00
C ARG A 114 -16.75 9.49 -15.73
N GLY A 115 -16.81 8.18 -15.93
CA GLY A 115 -17.94 7.50 -16.57
C GLY A 115 -19.24 7.67 -15.79
N PRO A 116 -19.31 7.24 -14.53
CA PRO A 116 -20.50 7.42 -13.68
C PRO A 116 -20.96 8.88 -13.58
N ARG A 117 -20.04 9.80 -13.25
CA ARG A 117 -20.36 11.22 -13.12
C ARG A 117 -20.99 11.81 -14.37
N ARG A 118 -20.37 11.61 -15.53
CA ARG A 118 -20.88 12.09 -16.80
C ARG A 118 -22.16 11.38 -17.22
N GLY A 119 -22.23 10.07 -16.99
CA GLY A 119 -23.41 9.26 -17.34
C GLY A 119 -24.65 9.67 -16.56
N ILE A 120 -24.53 9.92 -15.26
CA ILE A 120 -25.63 10.41 -14.41
C ILE A 120 -26.08 11.80 -14.89
N SER A 121 -25.14 12.72 -15.16
CA SER A 121 -25.47 14.05 -15.67
C SER A 121 -26.24 13.99 -17.00
N LEU A 122 -25.85 13.11 -17.93
CA LEU A 122 -26.57 12.89 -19.18
C LEU A 122 -27.98 12.28 -18.97
N ALA A 123 -28.11 11.34 -18.02
CA ALA A 123 -29.42 10.78 -17.65
C ALA A 123 -30.35 11.85 -17.08
N ALA A 124 -29.85 12.72 -16.20
CA ALA A 124 -30.57 13.84 -15.65
C ALA A 124 -31.07 14.81 -16.73
N GLN A 125 -30.20 15.16 -17.69
CA GLN A 125 -30.57 16.00 -18.83
C GLN A 125 -31.71 15.39 -19.67
N ARG A 126 -31.65 14.05 -19.91
CA ARG A 126 -32.71 13.35 -20.66
C ARG A 126 -34.05 13.32 -19.91
N LEU A 127 -34.00 13.24 -18.59
CA LEU A 127 -35.19 13.23 -17.71
C LEU A 127 -35.73 14.65 -17.42
N GLY A 128 -34.97 15.69 -17.80
CA GLY A 128 -35.31 17.05 -17.44
C GLY A 128 -35.19 17.35 -15.95
N THR A 129 -34.46 16.54 -15.19
CA THR A 129 -34.26 16.67 -13.76
C THR A 129 -33.04 17.52 -13.47
N PRO A 130 -33.07 18.52 -12.59
CA PRO A 130 -31.91 19.29 -12.16
C PRO A 130 -30.86 18.35 -11.49
N PHE A 131 -29.66 18.41 -11.97
CA PHE A 131 -28.53 17.64 -11.41
C PHE A 131 -27.22 18.36 -11.73
N ARG A 132 -26.48 18.73 -10.70
CA ARG A 132 -25.16 19.34 -10.84
C ARG A 132 -24.10 18.25 -10.93
N GLU A 133 -23.24 18.32 -11.93
CA GLU A 133 -22.11 17.38 -12.04
C GLU A 133 -21.06 17.69 -10.97
N PRO A 134 -20.81 16.81 -9.97
CA PRO A 134 -19.82 17.05 -8.92
C PRO A 134 -18.40 17.19 -9.46
N THR A 135 -17.61 18.10 -8.90
CA THR A 135 -16.21 18.33 -9.28
C THR A 135 -15.29 17.40 -8.51
N ILE A 136 -14.21 16.93 -9.16
CA ILE A 136 -13.21 16.04 -8.57
C ILE A 136 -11.82 16.66 -8.70
N GLY A 137 -11.02 16.60 -7.63
CA GLY A 137 -9.64 17.00 -7.62
C GLY A 137 -8.73 15.97 -6.97
N ILE A 138 -7.46 15.94 -7.38
CA ILE A 138 -6.45 15.05 -6.83
C ILE A 138 -5.36 15.88 -6.15
N ARG A 139 -5.02 15.52 -4.90
CA ARG A 139 -3.87 16.07 -4.19
C ARG A 139 -3.05 14.96 -3.56
N THR A 140 -1.88 14.71 -4.12
CA THR A 140 -0.91 13.73 -3.64
C THR A 140 0.47 14.36 -3.51
N GLY A 141 1.46 13.57 -3.11
CA GLY A 141 2.86 14.03 -3.08
C GLY A 141 3.37 14.48 -4.46
N ASP A 142 2.80 13.95 -5.55
CA ASP A 142 3.20 14.28 -6.93
C ASP A 142 2.51 15.53 -7.49
N SER A 143 1.53 16.10 -6.77
CA SER A 143 0.86 17.33 -7.19
C SER A 143 1.83 18.51 -7.17
N THR A 144 1.87 19.25 -8.26
CA THR A 144 2.68 20.46 -8.40
C THR A 144 2.19 21.58 -7.48
N GLU A 145 3.04 22.57 -7.23
CA GLU A 145 2.66 23.71 -6.39
C GLU A 145 1.50 24.51 -7.00
N SER A 146 1.47 24.65 -8.33
CA SER A 146 0.37 25.30 -9.05
C SER A 146 -0.96 24.59 -8.88
N GLU A 147 -0.97 23.24 -8.96
CA GLU A 147 -2.15 22.42 -8.71
C GLU A 147 -2.63 22.56 -7.26
N ARG A 148 -1.69 22.52 -6.29
CA ARG A 148 -2.01 22.71 -4.87
C ARG A 148 -2.64 24.06 -4.60
N ARG A 149 -2.13 25.15 -5.18
CA ARG A 149 -2.69 26.50 -5.05
C ARG A 149 -4.08 26.59 -5.70
N ARG A 150 -4.27 25.94 -6.86
CA ARG A 150 -5.58 25.89 -7.52
C ARG A 150 -6.61 25.21 -6.65
N LEU A 151 -6.30 24.05 -6.04
CA LEU A 151 -7.21 23.30 -5.16
C LEU A 151 -7.60 24.09 -3.89
N VAL A 152 -6.76 25.00 -3.42
CA VAL A 152 -7.11 25.87 -2.30
C VAL A 152 -8.01 27.02 -2.73
N ARG A 153 -7.78 27.60 -3.91
CA ARG A 153 -8.60 28.71 -4.44
C ARG A 153 -9.96 28.26 -4.93
N ASP A 154 -10.02 27.07 -5.54
CA ASP A 154 -11.19 26.48 -6.17
C ASP A 154 -11.29 25.00 -5.72
N PRO A 155 -11.76 24.77 -4.49
CA PRO A 155 -11.81 23.43 -3.91
C PRO A 155 -12.87 22.57 -4.59
N PRO A 156 -12.55 21.30 -4.92
CA PRO A 156 -13.52 20.38 -5.52
C PRO A 156 -14.51 19.83 -4.50
N ASP A 157 -15.65 19.34 -4.95
CA ASP A 157 -16.63 18.63 -4.11
C ASP A 157 -16.04 17.33 -3.54
N ILE A 158 -15.29 16.60 -4.38
CA ILE A 158 -14.64 15.34 -4.03
C ILE A 158 -13.13 15.54 -4.16
N LEU A 159 -12.39 15.33 -3.07
CA LEU A 159 -10.94 15.37 -3.07
C LEU A 159 -10.35 13.98 -2.88
N ILE A 160 -9.58 13.53 -3.85
CA ILE A 160 -8.79 12.29 -3.79
C ILE A 160 -7.39 12.61 -3.28
N THR A 161 -6.95 11.94 -2.20
CA THR A 161 -5.68 12.26 -1.55
C THR A 161 -4.99 11.01 -0.96
N THR A 162 -3.82 11.19 -0.35
CA THR A 162 -3.09 10.18 0.42
C THR A 162 -3.02 10.57 1.90
N PRO A 163 -2.75 9.62 2.83
CA PRO A 163 -2.63 9.91 4.25
C PRO A 163 -1.70 11.08 4.57
N GLU A 164 -0.53 11.10 3.95
CA GLU A 164 0.47 12.14 4.16
C GLU A 164 0.02 13.51 3.63
N SER A 165 -0.65 13.51 2.49
CA SER A 165 -1.18 14.75 1.89
C SER A 165 -2.31 15.33 2.73
N LEU A 166 -3.19 14.50 3.29
CA LEU A 166 -4.24 14.94 4.22
C LEU A 166 -3.63 15.56 5.50
N TYR A 167 -2.64 14.89 6.08
CA TYR A 167 -1.90 15.43 7.22
C TYR A 167 -1.29 16.81 6.92
N LEU A 168 -0.64 16.97 5.76
CA LEU A 168 -0.07 18.24 5.32
C LEU A 168 -1.14 19.32 5.11
N MET A 169 -2.32 18.96 4.61
CA MET A 169 -3.43 19.91 4.47
C MET A 169 -3.88 20.42 5.84
N LEU A 170 -4.10 19.52 6.80
CA LEU A 170 -4.52 19.87 8.16
C LEU A 170 -3.46 20.67 8.93
N THR A 171 -2.21 20.64 8.49
CA THR A 171 -1.08 21.37 9.12
C THR A 171 -0.75 22.67 8.37
N SER A 172 -1.58 23.09 7.41
CA SER A 172 -1.40 24.28 6.58
C SER A 172 -2.72 25.06 6.42
N GLN A 173 -2.67 26.21 5.76
CA GLN A 173 -3.87 27.00 5.43
C GLN A 173 -4.87 26.23 4.53
N ALA A 174 -4.42 25.17 3.86
CA ALA A 174 -5.31 24.32 3.08
C ALA A 174 -6.39 23.62 3.94
N ARG A 175 -6.25 23.58 5.27
CA ARG A 175 -7.27 23.04 6.18
C ARG A 175 -8.64 23.70 6.02
N GLU A 176 -8.66 24.98 5.65
CA GLU A 176 -9.93 25.74 5.47
C GLU A 176 -10.80 25.12 4.37
N THR A 177 -10.22 24.43 3.38
CA THR A 177 -10.99 23.75 2.33
C THR A 177 -11.66 22.45 2.83
N LEU A 178 -11.28 21.95 4.01
CA LEU A 178 -11.75 20.68 4.58
C LEU A 178 -12.88 20.85 5.62
N ILE A 179 -13.25 22.08 5.97
CA ILE A 179 -14.25 22.37 7.01
C ILE A 179 -15.62 21.77 6.65
N GLY A 180 -15.94 21.70 5.36
CA GLY A 180 -17.21 21.20 4.84
C GLY A 180 -17.26 19.68 4.62
N VAL A 181 -16.22 18.93 5.00
CA VAL A 181 -16.17 17.48 4.78
C VAL A 181 -17.23 16.77 5.59
N GLN A 182 -18.06 15.99 4.90
CA GLN A 182 -19.16 15.20 5.48
C GLN A 182 -18.83 13.70 5.50
N ARG A 183 -18.05 13.24 4.51
CA ARG A 183 -17.74 11.83 4.32
C ARG A 183 -16.27 11.63 4.03
N VAL A 184 -15.69 10.59 4.65
CA VAL A 184 -14.34 10.10 4.33
C VAL A 184 -14.43 8.65 3.88
N ILE A 185 -13.90 8.38 2.70
CA ILE A 185 -13.74 7.03 2.17
C ILE A 185 -12.26 6.67 2.31
N VAL A 186 -11.96 5.62 3.07
CA VAL A 186 -10.59 5.08 3.23
C VAL A 186 -10.50 3.79 2.43
N ASP A 187 -9.74 3.85 1.33
CA ASP A 187 -9.58 2.69 0.47
C ASP A 187 -8.40 1.82 0.89
N GLU A 188 -8.50 0.52 0.56
CA GLU A 188 -7.52 -0.51 0.94
C GLU A 188 -7.10 -0.38 2.42
N ILE A 189 -8.09 -0.13 3.30
CA ILE A 189 -7.89 0.19 4.72
C ILE A 189 -7.04 -0.87 5.43
N HIS A 190 -7.11 -2.12 4.99
CA HIS A 190 -6.32 -3.23 5.53
C HIS A 190 -4.80 -3.05 5.32
N ALA A 191 -4.38 -2.37 4.27
CA ALA A 191 -2.97 -2.07 4.04
C ALA A 191 -2.43 -0.99 4.98
N LEU A 192 -3.32 -0.27 5.67
CA LEU A 192 -2.99 0.80 6.62
C LEU A 192 -3.12 0.34 8.06
N ALA A 193 -4.21 -0.32 8.43
CA ALA A 193 -4.61 -0.60 9.81
C ALA A 193 -3.50 -1.24 10.66
N ALA A 194 -2.72 -2.16 10.10
CA ALA A 194 -1.66 -2.89 10.81
C ALA A 194 -0.29 -2.15 10.82
N THR A 195 -0.24 -0.87 10.45
CA THR A 195 1.02 -0.14 10.28
C THR A 195 1.06 1.17 11.08
N LYS A 196 2.26 1.68 11.36
CA LYS A 196 2.43 3.05 11.92
C LYS A 196 1.82 4.13 11.01
N ARG A 197 1.84 3.91 9.69
CA ARG A 197 1.21 4.80 8.72
C ARG A 197 -0.31 4.85 8.92
N GLY A 198 -0.90 3.72 9.30
CA GLY A 198 -2.31 3.66 9.71
C GLY A 198 -2.57 4.39 11.02
N ALA A 199 -1.73 4.23 12.04
CA ALA A 199 -1.85 4.98 13.29
C ALA A 199 -1.76 6.50 13.05
N HIS A 200 -0.89 6.92 12.13
CA HIS A 200 -0.78 8.31 11.70
C HIS A 200 -2.06 8.80 11.02
N LEU A 201 -2.67 7.98 10.13
CA LEU A 201 -3.94 8.32 9.51
C LEU A 201 -5.08 8.39 10.53
N ALA A 202 -5.15 7.46 11.50
CA ALA A 202 -6.18 7.44 12.52
C ALA A 202 -6.21 8.77 13.31
N LEU A 203 -5.06 9.24 13.80
CA LEU A 203 -4.95 10.57 14.45
C LEU A 203 -5.27 11.72 13.49
N THR A 204 -4.90 11.60 12.23
CA THR A 204 -5.22 12.60 11.20
C THR A 204 -6.73 12.71 10.99
N LEU A 205 -7.46 11.59 11.03
CA LEU A 205 -8.94 11.57 10.93
C LEU A 205 -9.61 12.18 12.17
N GLU A 206 -9.08 11.95 13.38
CA GLU A 206 -9.59 12.61 14.59
C GLU A 206 -9.36 14.13 14.54
N ARG A 207 -8.22 14.59 14.04
CA ARG A 207 -7.96 16.02 13.81
C ARG A 207 -8.90 16.62 12.76
N LEU A 208 -9.23 15.87 11.71
CA LEU A 208 -10.21 16.30 10.71
C LEU A 208 -11.60 16.42 11.34
N GLU A 209 -12.03 15.42 12.10
CA GLU A 209 -13.32 15.44 12.80
C GLU A 209 -13.42 16.59 13.79
N HIS A 210 -12.37 16.87 14.54
CA HIS A 210 -12.30 18.04 15.41
C HIS A 210 -12.43 19.36 14.62
N LEU A 211 -11.73 19.49 13.48
CA LEU A 211 -11.80 20.68 12.63
C LEU A 211 -13.22 20.93 12.11
N VAL A 212 -13.89 19.89 11.62
CA VAL A 212 -15.26 19.95 11.09
C VAL A 212 -16.25 20.30 12.21
N SER A 213 -16.12 19.66 13.39
CA SER A 213 -16.99 19.90 14.55
C SER A 213 -16.84 21.30 15.14
N ALA A 214 -15.61 21.80 15.26
CA ALA A 214 -15.33 23.09 15.87
C ALA A 214 -15.87 24.31 15.09
N ARG A 215 -16.09 24.17 13.79
CA ARG A 215 -16.56 25.23 12.91
C ARG A 215 -18.08 25.28 12.73
N GLY A 216 -18.85 24.40 13.41
CA GLY A 216 -20.31 24.46 13.52
C GLY A 216 -21.10 24.26 12.21
N ARG A 217 -20.48 23.74 11.15
CA ARG A 217 -21.09 23.48 9.83
C ARG A 217 -21.57 22.04 9.64
N ALA A 218 -21.48 21.23 10.67
CA ALA A 218 -21.85 19.84 10.57
C ALA A 218 -23.38 19.68 10.60
N PRO A 219 -23.97 18.86 9.72
CA PRO A 219 -25.32 18.38 9.90
C PRO A 219 -25.44 17.66 11.26
N GLU A 220 -26.66 17.60 11.81
CA GLU A 220 -26.89 16.93 13.10
C GLU A 220 -26.13 15.61 13.19
N ALA A 221 -25.33 15.46 14.25
CA ALA A 221 -24.44 14.34 14.42
C ALA A 221 -25.19 13.01 14.34
N VAL A 222 -24.91 12.23 13.30
CA VAL A 222 -25.44 10.88 13.19
C VAL A 222 -24.68 9.99 14.15
N ARG A 223 -25.36 9.51 15.21
CA ARG A 223 -24.80 8.58 16.21
C ARG A 223 -23.47 9.02 16.85
N GLY A 224 -23.32 10.32 17.15
CA GLY A 224 -22.18 10.83 17.90
C GLY A 224 -20.94 11.19 17.08
N SER A 225 -20.97 11.08 15.76
CA SER A 225 -19.92 11.54 14.86
C SER A 225 -20.48 12.51 13.82
N VAL A 226 -19.73 13.56 13.53
CA VAL A 226 -20.06 14.56 12.52
C VAL A 226 -19.64 14.13 11.13
N LEU A 227 -18.72 13.17 11.07
CA LEU A 227 -18.03 12.72 9.87
C LEU A 227 -18.34 11.24 9.59
N GLN A 228 -19.08 10.94 8.51
CA GLN A 228 -19.27 9.56 8.09
C GLN A 228 -17.98 8.95 7.58
N ARG A 229 -17.60 7.77 8.08
CA ARG A 229 -16.40 7.03 7.66
C ARG A 229 -16.80 5.76 6.92
N ILE A 230 -16.27 5.59 5.70
CA ILE A 230 -16.50 4.42 4.84
C ILE A 230 -15.15 3.77 4.57
N GLY A 231 -14.96 2.52 4.99
CA GLY A 231 -13.75 1.75 4.75
C GLY A 231 -13.97 0.73 3.63
N LEU A 232 -13.06 0.68 2.66
CA LEU A 232 -13.04 -0.35 1.63
C LEU A 232 -11.87 -1.28 1.90
N SER A 233 -12.16 -2.58 1.95
CA SER A 233 -11.16 -3.60 2.29
C SER A 233 -11.27 -4.80 1.35
N ALA A 234 -10.12 -5.43 1.07
CA ALA A 234 -10.11 -6.82 0.64
C ALA A 234 -10.47 -7.73 1.83
N THR A 235 -10.56 -9.03 1.59
CA THR A 235 -10.83 -10.00 2.64
C THR A 235 -9.74 -10.00 3.70
N GLN A 236 -10.11 -9.74 4.95
CA GLN A 236 -9.25 -9.68 6.14
C GLN A 236 -9.94 -10.36 7.32
N ARG A 237 -9.19 -10.69 8.38
CA ARG A 237 -9.73 -11.27 9.62
C ARG A 237 -8.92 -10.80 10.83
N PRO A 238 -9.52 -10.51 12.00
CA PRO A 238 -10.98 -10.31 12.17
C PRO A 238 -11.45 -8.98 11.59
N LEU A 239 -12.67 -8.92 11.08
CA LEU A 239 -13.24 -7.70 10.49
C LEU A 239 -13.52 -6.63 11.55
N GLU A 240 -13.82 -7.05 12.77
CA GLU A 240 -14.11 -6.18 13.91
C GLU A 240 -12.91 -5.29 14.24
N VAL A 241 -11.68 -5.82 14.14
CA VAL A 241 -10.45 -5.05 14.38
C VAL A 241 -10.29 -3.93 13.34
N VAL A 242 -10.58 -4.24 12.07
CA VAL A 242 -10.53 -3.24 11.00
C VAL A 242 -11.67 -2.23 11.10
N ALA A 243 -12.86 -2.67 11.54
CA ALA A 243 -13.99 -1.80 11.81
C ALA A 243 -13.70 -0.85 12.99
N GLY A 244 -13.17 -1.36 14.10
CA GLY A 244 -12.73 -0.54 15.23
C GLY A 244 -11.66 0.48 14.83
N TYR A 245 -10.69 0.08 13.99
CA TYR A 245 -9.70 1.01 13.45
C TYR A 245 -10.36 2.12 12.61
N LEU A 246 -11.32 1.80 11.73
CA LEU A 246 -12.04 2.78 10.92
C LEU A 246 -12.86 3.75 11.78
N GLY A 247 -13.63 3.20 12.71
CA GLY A 247 -14.52 3.97 13.58
C GLY A 247 -13.76 4.87 14.55
N GLY A 248 -12.67 4.36 15.13
CA GLY A 248 -12.05 4.99 16.29
C GLY A 248 -12.99 4.95 17.51
N ASN A 249 -12.80 5.87 18.45
CA ASN A 249 -13.51 5.87 19.72
C ASN A 249 -14.32 7.14 19.94
N LEU A 250 -15.41 7.00 20.68
CA LEU A 250 -16.13 8.08 21.32
C LEU A 250 -15.46 8.35 22.66
N VAL A 251 -14.99 9.57 22.86
CA VAL A 251 -14.46 10.04 24.14
C VAL A 251 -15.48 10.98 24.73
N GLU A 252 -16.12 10.58 25.85
CA GLU A 252 -17.04 11.47 26.56
C GLU A 252 -16.24 12.66 27.12
N ARG A 253 -16.53 13.85 26.63
CA ARG A 253 -15.99 15.08 27.21
C ARG A 253 -16.66 15.30 28.56
N THR A 254 -15.88 15.34 29.61
CA THR A 254 -16.40 15.75 30.92
C THR A 254 -16.97 17.18 30.77
N ALA A 255 -18.22 17.33 31.19
CA ALA A 255 -18.93 18.61 31.15
C ALA A 255 -18.07 19.74 31.73
N ASP A 256 -18.25 20.93 31.16
CA ASP A 256 -17.59 22.21 31.50
C ASP A 256 -17.21 22.30 33.01
N PRO A 257 -15.93 22.51 33.33
CA PRO A 257 -15.47 22.63 34.72
C PRO A 257 -16.14 23.75 35.53
N THR A 258 -16.89 24.65 34.87
CA THR A 258 -17.66 25.69 35.54
C THR A 258 -18.96 25.18 36.19
N THR A 259 -19.41 23.97 35.88
CA THR A 259 -20.64 23.36 36.42
C THR A 259 -20.42 22.15 37.33
N ALA A 260 -19.20 21.71 37.52
CA ALA A 260 -18.87 20.60 38.43
C ALA A 260 -18.69 21.09 39.86
N PRO A 261 -19.27 20.40 40.89
CA PRO A 261 -19.03 20.78 42.28
C PRO A 261 -17.57 20.49 42.66
N THR A 262 -16.92 21.48 43.28
CA THR A 262 -15.49 21.59 43.62
C THR A 262 -14.94 20.51 44.57
N THR A 263 -15.63 19.39 44.82
CA THR A 263 -15.29 18.37 45.84
C THR A 263 -15.08 16.97 45.30
N ALA A 264 -15.06 16.73 44.01
CA ALA A 264 -14.72 15.41 43.46
C ALA A 264 -13.20 15.27 43.28
N PRO A 265 -12.56 14.19 43.75
CA PRO A 265 -11.17 13.91 43.41
C PRO A 265 -11.09 13.74 41.88
N ALA A 266 -9.92 14.05 41.31
CA ALA A 266 -9.68 13.95 39.87
C ALA A 266 -10.31 12.68 39.31
N THR A 267 -11.46 12.82 38.69
CA THR A 267 -12.30 11.69 38.27
C THR A 267 -11.55 10.92 37.21
N VAL A 268 -11.35 9.63 37.44
CA VAL A 268 -10.91 8.67 36.45
C VAL A 268 -11.76 8.88 35.21
N ARG A 269 -11.15 9.33 34.13
CA ARG A 269 -11.86 9.53 32.85
C ARG A 269 -12.38 8.17 32.39
N PRO A 270 -13.60 8.06 31.90
CA PRO A 270 -14.12 6.79 31.42
C PRO A 270 -13.28 6.27 30.27
N ASP A 271 -13.23 4.96 30.14
CA ASP A 271 -12.58 4.35 28.98
C ASP A 271 -13.36 4.74 27.70
N PRO A 272 -12.66 5.03 26.61
CA PRO A 272 -13.30 5.36 25.35
C PRO A 272 -14.15 4.18 24.84
N VAL A 273 -15.29 4.48 24.27
CA VAL A 273 -16.19 3.48 23.68
C VAL A 273 -15.99 3.47 22.15
N GLU A 274 -15.85 2.32 21.55
CA GLU A 274 -15.72 2.21 20.09
C GLU A 274 -16.94 2.81 19.39
N ARG A 275 -16.70 3.62 18.32
CA ARG A 275 -17.79 4.09 17.46
C ARG A 275 -18.39 2.91 16.70
N PRO A 276 -19.72 2.81 16.62
CA PRO A 276 -20.38 1.71 15.92
C PRO A 276 -20.09 1.79 14.42
N VAL A 277 -19.63 0.69 13.83
CA VAL A 277 -19.35 0.56 12.40
C VAL A 277 -20.15 -0.62 11.84
N ARG A 278 -20.91 -0.38 10.78
CA ARG A 278 -21.62 -1.44 10.07
C ARG A 278 -20.63 -2.23 9.22
N ILE A 279 -20.46 -3.51 9.53
CA ILE A 279 -19.64 -4.42 8.74
C ILE A 279 -20.51 -5.04 7.65
N VAL A 280 -20.12 -4.85 6.39
CA VAL A 280 -20.70 -5.49 5.21
C VAL A 280 -19.66 -6.45 4.64
N ASP A 281 -19.82 -7.73 4.91
CA ASP A 281 -18.97 -8.80 4.37
C ASP A 281 -19.65 -9.43 3.16
N ALA A 282 -19.26 -8.96 1.97
CA ALA A 282 -19.69 -9.49 0.68
C ALA A 282 -18.62 -10.40 0.06
N GLY A 283 -17.82 -11.02 0.92
CA GLY A 283 -16.71 -11.87 0.53
C GLY A 283 -17.14 -13.25 0.04
N VAL A 284 -17.70 -13.34 -1.17
CA VAL A 284 -17.79 -14.63 -1.86
C VAL A 284 -16.37 -15.11 -2.16
N ARG A 285 -16.01 -16.30 -1.66
CA ARG A 285 -14.70 -16.90 -1.98
C ARG A 285 -14.63 -17.10 -3.49
N LYS A 286 -13.70 -16.39 -4.12
CA LYS A 286 -13.38 -16.60 -5.53
C LYS A 286 -12.71 -17.98 -5.66
N GLU A 287 -13.09 -18.74 -6.65
CA GLU A 287 -12.44 -20.01 -6.95
C GLU A 287 -10.96 -19.76 -7.31
N LEU A 288 -10.06 -20.55 -6.71
CA LEU A 288 -8.62 -20.42 -6.88
C LEU A 288 -8.08 -21.67 -7.59
N ASP A 289 -7.47 -21.47 -8.77
CA ASP A 289 -6.67 -22.48 -9.46
C ASP A 289 -5.18 -22.22 -9.14
N LEU A 290 -4.69 -22.85 -8.07
CA LEU A 290 -3.33 -22.66 -7.57
C LEU A 290 -2.49 -23.91 -7.81
N GLN A 291 -1.26 -23.72 -8.32
CA GLN A 291 -0.28 -24.77 -8.46
C GLN A 291 1.09 -24.31 -7.98
N VAL A 292 1.74 -25.14 -7.18
CA VAL A 292 3.15 -25.00 -6.84
C VAL A 292 3.95 -25.73 -7.90
N VAL A 293 4.82 -25.02 -8.63
CA VAL A 293 5.60 -25.55 -9.74
C VAL A 293 7.07 -25.66 -9.32
N VAL A 294 7.58 -26.89 -9.26
CA VAL A 294 8.97 -27.17 -8.96
C VAL A 294 9.64 -27.73 -10.24
N PRO A 295 10.37 -26.92 -11.00
CA PRO A 295 10.90 -27.32 -12.32
C PRO A 295 12.15 -28.19 -12.26
N VAL A 296 12.47 -28.79 -11.11
CA VAL A 296 13.60 -29.69 -10.88
C VAL A 296 13.16 -30.86 -10.01
N GLU A 297 13.73 -32.03 -10.23
CA GLU A 297 13.45 -33.24 -9.41
C GLU A 297 14.04 -33.14 -8.00
N ASP A 298 15.23 -32.55 -7.86
CA ASP A 298 15.89 -32.30 -6.58
C ASP A 298 16.32 -30.85 -6.40
N MET A 299 15.64 -30.15 -5.53
CA MET A 299 16.00 -28.76 -5.16
C MET A 299 17.31 -28.68 -4.34
N GLY A 300 17.88 -29.79 -3.87
CA GLY A 300 19.18 -29.83 -3.18
C GLY A 300 20.34 -29.89 -4.14
N ALA A 301 20.09 -30.35 -5.38
CA ALA A 301 21.08 -30.44 -6.46
C ALA A 301 20.47 -29.89 -7.77
N PRO A 302 20.06 -28.59 -7.82
CA PRO A 302 19.54 -28.04 -9.05
C PRO A 302 20.59 -28.03 -10.12
N ALA A 303 20.27 -28.68 -11.25
CA ALA A 303 20.98 -28.82 -12.53
C ALA A 303 22.51 -28.54 -12.54
N GLY A 304 23.24 -29.53 -12.95
CA GLY A 304 24.67 -29.72 -13.23
C GLY A 304 25.68 -28.59 -13.01
N PRO A 305 26.96 -28.95 -12.88
CA PRO A 305 28.02 -28.00 -12.55
C PRO A 305 28.08 -26.90 -13.61
N VAL A 306 27.94 -25.63 -13.17
CA VAL A 306 28.35 -24.50 -13.99
C VAL A 306 29.82 -24.70 -14.33
N PRO A 307 30.25 -24.71 -15.62
CA PRO A 307 31.68 -24.82 -15.96
C PRO A 307 32.43 -23.70 -15.25
N ALA A 308 33.36 -24.07 -14.37
CA ALA A 308 34.24 -23.09 -13.76
C ALA A 308 35.06 -22.41 -14.87
N PRO A 309 35.24 -21.08 -14.85
CA PRO A 309 36.15 -20.43 -15.76
C PRO A 309 37.54 -21.04 -15.59
N ALA A 310 38.11 -21.50 -16.69
CA ALA A 310 39.43 -22.12 -16.73
C ALA A 310 40.51 -21.07 -16.43
N THR A 311 40.80 -20.87 -15.13
CA THR A 311 42.02 -20.19 -14.68
C THR A 311 42.70 -21.08 -13.68
N GLY A 312 43.83 -21.67 -14.14
CA GLY A 312 44.66 -22.51 -13.33
C GLY A 312 45.30 -21.77 -12.16
N ALA A 313 45.01 -22.25 -10.96
CA ALA A 313 45.87 -22.16 -9.79
C ALA A 313 45.49 -23.30 -8.85
N ALA A 314 46.43 -24.24 -8.67
CA ALA A 314 46.31 -25.35 -7.73
C ALA A 314 46.38 -24.84 -6.29
N GLY A 315 45.42 -25.23 -5.46
CA GLY A 315 45.53 -25.07 -4.02
C GLY A 315 44.22 -24.81 -3.32
N SER A 316 43.75 -25.79 -2.53
CA SER A 316 42.55 -25.86 -1.69
C SER A 316 41.27 -26.14 -2.46
N GLY A 317 40.65 -27.30 -2.19
CA GLY A 317 39.46 -27.81 -2.88
C GLY A 317 38.31 -26.86 -2.89
N PRO A 318 37.66 -26.65 -4.06
CA PRO A 318 36.50 -25.79 -4.15
C PRO A 318 35.32 -26.46 -3.45
N THR A 319 34.73 -25.75 -2.49
CA THR A 319 33.37 -26.04 -2.06
C THR A 319 32.50 -26.04 -3.33
N PRO A 320 31.75 -27.09 -3.66
CA PRO A 320 30.92 -27.10 -4.86
C PRO A 320 29.97 -25.93 -4.84
N ALA A 321 30.09 -25.06 -5.83
CA ALA A 321 29.13 -23.96 -6.02
C ALA A 321 27.74 -24.60 -6.13
N ARG A 322 26.86 -24.31 -5.16
CA ARG A 322 25.46 -24.78 -5.18
C ARG A 322 24.83 -24.32 -6.49
N GLY A 323 24.38 -25.26 -7.31
CA GLY A 323 23.74 -24.96 -8.58
C GLY A 323 22.56 -24.03 -8.39
N SER A 324 22.33 -23.14 -9.34
CA SER A 324 21.19 -22.20 -9.33
C SER A 324 19.95 -22.85 -9.94
N ILE A 325 18.79 -22.70 -9.34
CA ILE A 325 17.50 -23.18 -9.90
C ILE A 325 16.99 -22.31 -11.06
N TRP A 326 17.51 -21.11 -11.22
CA TRP A 326 17.05 -20.14 -12.23
C TRP A 326 17.10 -20.66 -13.68
N PRO A 327 18.12 -21.43 -14.12
CA PRO A 327 18.14 -22.00 -15.46
C PRO A 327 16.95 -22.91 -15.76
N SER A 328 16.34 -23.52 -14.75
CA SER A 328 15.14 -24.37 -14.90
C SER A 328 13.85 -23.56 -14.77
N ILE A 329 13.86 -22.46 -14.03
CA ILE A 329 12.70 -21.57 -13.85
C ILE A 329 12.44 -20.71 -15.10
N HIS A 330 13.48 -20.12 -15.69
CA HIS A 330 13.33 -19.15 -16.78
C HIS A 330 12.60 -19.71 -18.01
N PRO A 331 12.95 -20.91 -18.57
CA PRO A 331 12.23 -21.46 -19.72
C PRO A 331 10.75 -21.73 -19.41
N ARG A 332 10.47 -22.22 -18.19
CA ARG A 332 9.10 -22.50 -17.78
C ARG A 332 8.26 -21.24 -17.61
N LEU A 333 8.88 -20.15 -17.14
CA LEU A 333 8.22 -18.85 -17.08
C LEU A 333 7.93 -18.29 -18.47
N LEU A 334 8.90 -18.39 -19.39
CA LEU A 334 8.71 -17.94 -20.77
C LEU A 334 7.56 -18.70 -21.44
N GLU A 335 7.53 -20.04 -21.33
CA GLU A 335 6.44 -20.87 -21.82
C GLU A 335 5.07 -20.41 -21.29
N LEU A 336 4.96 -20.10 -19.99
CA LEU A 336 3.72 -19.60 -19.40
C LEU A 336 3.33 -18.22 -19.93
N VAL A 337 4.29 -17.33 -20.17
CA VAL A 337 4.03 -16.01 -20.78
C VAL A 337 3.54 -16.15 -22.22
N GLU A 338 4.13 -17.06 -22.98
CA GLU A 338 3.75 -17.31 -24.39
C GLU A 338 2.39 -18.01 -24.53
N GLN A 339 2.03 -18.87 -23.58
CA GLN A 339 0.73 -19.59 -23.58
C GLN A 339 -0.45 -18.68 -23.21
N HIS A 340 -0.23 -17.55 -22.57
CA HIS A 340 -1.25 -16.64 -22.08
C HIS A 340 -1.20 -15.29 -22.78
N ARG A 341 -2.34 -14.60 -22.88
CA ARG A 341 -2.42 -13.28 -23.50
C ARG A 341 -1.81 -12.20 -22.60
N SER A 342 -1.94 -12.36 -21.28
CA SER A 342 -1.43 -11.43 -20.29
C SER A 342 -1.02 -12.18 -19.02
N THR A 343 0.26 -12.12 -18.67
CA THR A 343 0.84 -12.78 -17.49
C THR A 343 1.49 -11.74 -16.58
N LEU A 344 1.09 -11.73 -15.32
CA LEU A 344 1.71 -10.91 -14.29
C LEU A 344 2.62 -11.77 -13.41
N VAL A 345 3.91 -11.47 -13.37
CA VAL A 345 4.91 -12.21 -12.59
C VAL A 345 5.33 -11.38 -11.38
N PHE A 346 4.99 -11.81 -10.18
CA PHE A 346 5.43 -11.16 -8.95
C PHE A 346 6.76 -11.71 -8.45
N VAL A 347 7.62 -10.80 -8.04
CA VAL A 347 8.91 -11.07 -7.40
C VAL A 347 9.08 -10.20 -6.15
N ASN A 348 9.91 -10.66 -5.19
CA ASN A 348 10.05 -9.96 -3.91
C ASN A 348 11.15 -8.87 -3.89
N ALA A 349 11.89 -8.66 -5.02
CA ALA A 349 12.94 -7.65 -5.09
C ALA A 349 12.98 -6.95 -6.45
N ARG A 350 13.24 -5.63 -6.45
CA ARG A 350 13.32 -4.79 -7.67
C ARG A 350 14.36 -5.28 -8.67
N ARG A 351 15.59 -5.60 -8.18
CA ARG A 351 16.67 -6.17 -9.03
C ARG A 351 16.27 -7.50 -9.67
N THR A 352 15.47 -8.30 -8.97
CA THR A 352 14.96 -9.54 -9.54
C THR A 352 13.97 -9.27 -10.65
N ALA A 353 13.13 -8.24 -10.52
CA ALA A 353 12.18 -7.86 -11.56
C ALA A 353 12.88 -7.46 -12.87
N GLU A 354 13.90 -6.59 -12.78
CA GLU A 354 14.66 -6.15 -13.97
C GLU A 354 15.43 -7.30 -14.62
N ARG A 355 16.17 -8.08 -13.82
CA ARG A 355 16.95 -9.21 -14.34
C ARG A 355 16.07 -10.28 -14.97
N LEU A 356 14.90 -10.55 -14.36
CA LEU A 356 14.00 -11.57 -14.88
C LEU A 356 13.36 -11.11 -16.20
N ALA A 357 12.92 -9.85 -16.30
CA ALA A 357 12.39 -9.30 -17.54
C ALA A 357 13.41 -9.33 -18.67
N SER A 358 14.65 -8.87 -18.41
CA SER A 358 15.75 -8.94 -19.38
C SER A 358 16.02 -10.38 -19.84
N ARG A 359 16.12 -11.33 -18.88
CA ARG A 359 16.42 -12.72 -19.20
C ARG A 359 15.33 -13.42 -19.99
N LEU A 360 14.07 -13.12 -19.72
CA LEU A 360 12.94 -13.66 -20.49
C LEU A 360 12.93 -13.13 -21.94
N ASN A 361 13.23 -11.84 -22.14
CA ASN A 361 13.37 -11.27 -23.48
C ASN A 361 14.55 -11.84 -24.27
N GLU A 362 15.70 -12.06 -23.60
CA GLU A 362 16.85 -12.73 -24.23
C GLU A 362 16.50 -14.14 -24.71
N LEU A 363 15.84 -14.95 -23.86
CA LEU A 363 15.43 -16.30 -24.22
C LEU A 363 14.37 -16.31 -25.33
N ALA A 364 13.46 -15.36 -25.34
CA ALA A 364 12.46 -15.22 -26.41
C ALA A 364 13.10 -14.89 -27.76
N ALA A 365 14.18 -14.08 -27.77
CA ALA A 365 14.94 -13.77 -28.98
C ALA A 365 15.70 -15.01 -29.48
N ASP A 366 16.36 -15.77 -28.60
CA ASP A 366 17.09 -16.99 -28.94
C ASP A 366 16.18 -18.07 -29.56
N THR A 367 14.92 -18.17 -29.13
CA THR A 367 13.95 -19.12 -29.69
C THR A 367 13.37 -18.68 -31.04
N GLY A 368 13.34 -17.36 -31.31
CA GLY A 368 12.83 -16.79 -32.59
C GLY A 368 13.77 -16.98 -33.77
N ASP A 369 15.09 -17.07 -33.55
CA ASP A 369 16.08 -17.25 -34.60
C ASP A 369 16.25 -18.71 -35.06
N GLY A 370 15.59 -19.67 -34.40
CA GLY A 370 15.68 -21.11 -34.71
C GLY A 370 14.72 -21.64 -35.77
N GLU A 371 13.67 -20.93 -36.15
CA GLU A 371 12.68 -21.40 -37.13
C GLU A 371 12.91 -20.95 -38.60
N GLY A 372 14.02 -20.23 -38.87
CA GLY A 372 14.33 -19.67 -40.20
C GLY A 372 15.41 -20.40 -41.03
N ALA A 373 16.00 -21.50 -40.54
CA ALA A 373 17.03 -22.21 -41.28
C ALA A 373 16.54 -23.58 -41.80
N GLY A 374 15.66 -23.52 -42.78
CA GLY A 374 15.25 -24.64 -43.61
C GLY A 374 15.86 -24.54 -44.97
N ASP A 375 16.80 -25.46 -45.26
CA ASP A 375 17.20 -26.00 -46.58
C ASP A 375 17.34 -25.02 -47.77
N GLY A 376 18.60 -24.73 -48.11
CA GLY A 376 19.00 -24.17 -49.35
C GLY A 376 20.46 -24.53 -49.65
N ASP A 377 20.63 -25.76 -50.18
CA ASP A 377 21.82 -26.24 -50.81
C ASP A 377 22.21 -25.34 -52.01
N ASP A 378 23.42 -24.83 -52.10
CA ASP A 378 24.32 -24.93 -53.22
C ASP A 378 25.58 -24.04 -53.13
N GLY A 379 26.71 -24.66 -53.18
CA GLY A 379 27.84 -24.49 -54.10
C GLY A 379 28.62 -23.19 -54.12
N GLY A 380 29.89 -23.32 -53.70
CA GLY A 380 30.95 -22.70 -54.50
C GLY A 380 31.85 -21.65 -53.89
N GLY A 381 33.01 -22.09 -53.36
CA GLY A 381 34.29 -21.60 -53.83
C GLY A 381 34.92 -20.33 -53.27
N GLY A 382 36.00 -20.53 -52.52
CA GLY A 382 37.24 -19.83 -52.84
C GLY A 382 37.72 -18.66 -51.95
N GLY A 383 38.65 -18.93 -51.09
CA GLY A 383 39.93 -18.20 -51.11
C GLY A 383 40.19 -17.03 -50.18
N GLY A 384 41.04 -17.29 -49.18
CA GLY A 384 42.17 -16.40 -48.93
C GLY A 384 42.18 -15.42 -47.77
N GLY A 385 42.87 -15.83 -46.69
CA GLY A 385 43.99 -15.01 -46.21
C GLY A 385 43.81 -14.01 -45.09
N GLY A 386 44.34 -14.37 -43.91
CA GLY A 386 45.27 -13.50 -43.21
C GLY A 386 44.82 -12.72 -41.99
N GLY A 387 45.26 -13.16 -40.82
CA GLY A 387 45.94 -12.27 -39.90
C GLY A 387 45.20 -11.68 -38.70
N GLY A 388 45.34 -12.29 -37.55
CA GLY A 388 45.97 -11.69 -36.38
C GLY A 388 45.21 -10.67 -35.57
N GLY A 389 45.05 -10.95 -34.29
CA GLY A 389 44.97 -9.94 -33.28
C GLY A 389 43.89 -10.17 -32.22
N GLY A 390 44.29 -10.83 -31.16
CA GLY A 390 43.48 -10.96 -29.95
C GLY A 390 43.26 -9.63 -29.24
N GLY A 391 42.10 -9.50 -28.67
CA GLY A 391 41.73 -8.38 -27.85
C GLY A 391 40.46 -8.67 -27.14
N GLY A 392 40.53 -9.35 -25.98
CA GLY A 392 39.40 -9.50 -25.10
C GLY A 392 38.93 -8.14 -24.55
N PRO A 393 37.65 -7.96 -24.31
CA PRO A 393 37.16 -6.72 -23.76
C PRO A 393 37.54 -6.59 -22.29
N ARG A 394 38.35 -5.56 -22.02
CA ARG A 394 38.61 -5.06 -20.67
C ARG A 394 37.35 -4.35 -20.18
N PHE A 395 36.71 -4.89 -19.15
CA PHE A 395 35.73 -4.16 -18.37
C PHE A 395 36.45 -3.13 -17.49
N THR A 396 36.39 -1.84 -17.87
CA THR A 396 36.65 -0.71 -16.99
C THR A 396 35.36 -0.35 -16.34
N GLY A 397 35.32 -0.47 -14.98
CA GLY A 397 34.18 -0.03 -14.20
C GLY A 397 34.01 1.50 -14.22
N ALA A 398 32.78 1.92 -14.16
CA ALA A 398 32.25 3.26 -14.04
C ALA A 398 31.61 3.81 -15.33
N GLU A 399 30.47 3.20 -15.71
CA GLU A 399 29.44 3.86 -16.49
C GLU A 399 28.22 2.93 -16.55
N ALA A 400 27.39 2.96 -15.55
CA ALA A 400 26.14 2.19 -15.52
C ALA A 400 25.00 3.03 -14.96
N VAL A 401 24.83 4.23 -15.49
CA VAL A 401 23.54 4.92 -15.57
C VAL A 401 23.57 5.71 -16.87
N GLY A 402 23.36 5.03 -17.97
CA GLY A 402 23.29 5.63 -19.28
C GLY A 402 22.42 4.75 -20.15
N LEU A 403 21.24 5.25 -20.44
CA LEU A 403 20.37 4.91 -21.54
C LEU A 403 21.09 4.16 -22.67
N SER A 404 20.92 2.86 -22.73
CA SER A 404 21.14 2.10 -23.97
C SER A 404 19.88 2.28 -24.81
N ALA A 405 19.97 3.14 -25.78
CA ALA A 405 19.07 3.18 -26.92
C ALA A 405 19.30 1.89 -27.72
N ALA A 406 18.43 0.92 -27.53
CA ALA A 406 18.15 -0.15 -28.48
C ALA A 406 16.64 -0.16 -28.66
N ASP A 407 16.18 0.79 -29.42
CA ASP A 407 14.83 0.85 -29.97
C ASP A 407 14.84 0.02 -31.26
N SER A 408 14.41 -1.25 -31.17
CA SER A 408 13.87 -2.04 -32.28
C SER A 408 13.57 -3.47 -31.81
N GLY A 409 12.36 -3.70 -31.32
CA GLY A 409 11.85 -5.02 -31.02
C GLY A 409 10.81 -4.92 -29.93
N HIS A 410 9.60 -5.40 -30.16
CA HIS A 410 8.58 -5.50 -29.14
C HIS A 410 9.11 -6.34 -27.97
N GLU A 411 9.46 -5.69 -26.85
CA GLU A 411 9.78 -6.41 -25.60
C GLU A 411 8.56 -7.22 -25.18
N LEU A 412 8.71 -8.55 -25.11
CA LEU A 412 7.67 -9.46 -24.68
C LEU A 412 7.28 -9.24 -23.23
N VAL A 413 8.28 -8.89 -22.39
CA VAL A 413 8.15 -8.74 -20.94
C VAL A 413 8.82 -7.45 -20.48
N LYS A 414 8.14 -6.67 -19.63
CA LYS A 414 8.68 -5.46 -18.99
C LYS A 414 8.73 -5.60 -17.48
N ALA A 415 9.60 -4.80 -16.83
CA ALA A 415 9.66 -4.73 -15.36
C ALA A 415 8.85 -3.53 -14.85
N HIS A 416 8.16 -3.70 -13.69
CA HIS A 416 7.40 -2.65 -13.03
C HIS A 416 7.69 -2.61 -11.53
N HIS A 417 8.22 -1.50 -11.04
CA HIS A 417 8.53 -1.29 -9.62
C HIS A 417 8.56 0.21 -9.26
N GLY A 418 8.57 0.50 -7.96
CA GLY A 418 8.46 1.86 -7.44
C GLY A 418 9.60 2.83 -7.78
N SER A 419 10.74 2.33 -8.30
CA SER A 419 11.88 3.19 -8.71
C SER A 419 11.78 3.71 -10.15
N LEU A 420 10.84 3.19 -10.95
CA LEU A 420 10.60 3.71 -12.29
C LEU A 420 9.95 5.10 -12.23
N SER A 421 10.20 5.95 -13.24
CA SER A 421 9.51 7.22 -13.37
C SER A 421 7.99 7.02 -13.49
N ARG A 422 7.22 8.05 -13.11
CA ARG A 422 5.76 8.01 -13.20
C ARG A 422 5.28 7.76 -14.64
N GLU A 423 5.89 8.46 -15.59
CA GLU A 423 5.55 8.38 -17.01
C GLU A 423 5.76 6.95 -17.53
N ARG A 424 6.91 6.33 -17.18
CA ARG A 424 7.23 4.96 -17.61
C ARG A 424 6.27 3.93 -17.01
N ARG A 425 5.90 4.08 -15.74
CA ARG A 425 4.91 3.19 -15.11
C ARG A 425 3.56 3.26 -15.80
N LEU A 426 3.04 4.47 -16.04
CA LEU A 426 1.76 4.67 -16.73
C LEU A 426 1.79 4.10 -18.16
N GLN A 427 2.89 4.27 -18.88
CA GLN A 427 3.07 3.70 -20.21
C GLN A 427 2.97 2.16 -20.18
N ILE A 428 3.70 1.50 -19.27
CA ILE A 428 3.70 0.04 -19.13
C ILE A 428 2.30 -0.47 -18.75
N GLU A 429 1.63 0.22 -17.82
CA GLU A 429 0.26 -0.10 -17.42
C GLU A 429 -0.73 0.01 -18.59
N ASP A 430 -0.61 1.05 -19.42
CA ASP A 430 -1.45 1.24 -20.60
C ASP A 430 -1.18 0.19 -21.69
N GLU A 431 0.08 -0.19 -21.92
CA GLU A 431 0.47 -1.26 -22.85
C GLU A 431 -0.12 -2.62 -22.42
N LEU A 432 -0.07 -2.93 -21.11
CA LEU A 432 -0.68 -4.14 -20.58
C LEU A 432 -2.21 -4.13 -20.77
N LYS A 433 -2.88 -3.01 -20.45
CA LYS A 433 -4.33 -2.84 -20.63
C LYS A 433 -4.76 -3.02 -22.08
N ARG A 434 -3.96 -2.56 -23.03
CA ARG A 434 -4.22 -2.71 -24.48
C ARG A 434 -3.89 -4.10 -25.01
N GLY A 435 -3.27 -4.96 -24.20
CA GLY A 435 -2.83 -6.31 -24.60
C GLY A 435 -1.62 -6.29 -25.55
N GLU A 436 -0.88 -5.19 -25.58
CA GLU A 436 0.36 -5.02 -26.36
C GLU A 436 1.56 -5.70 -25.66
N LEU A 437 1.46 -5.92 -24.33
CA LEU A 437 2.47 -6.53 -23.50
C LEU A 437 1.95 -7.90 -22.98
N ARG A 438 2.66 -8.99 -23.26
CA ARG A 438 2.29 -10.33 -22.83
C ARG A 438 2.71 -10.64 -21.40
N GLY A 439 3.81 -10.07 -20.93
CA GLY A 439 4.35 -10.31 -19.60
C GLY A 439 4.74 -9.05 -18.87
N LEU A 440 4.44 -8.99 -17.56
CA LEU A 440 4.88 -7.91 -16.69
C LEU A 440 5.48 -8.49 -15.42
N VAL A 441 6.76 -8.20 -15.14
CA VAL A 441 7.41 -8.61 -13.89
C VAL A 441 7.32 -7.47 -12.89
N ALA A 442 6.61 -7.70 -11.78
CA ALA A 442 6.32 -6.66 -10.79
C ALA A 442 6.78 -7.03 -9.39
N THR A 443 7.00 -6.02 -8.58
CA THR A 443 7.10 -6.14 -7.11
C THR A 443 5.72 -5.87 -6.48
N SER A 444 5.64 -5.73 -5.15
CA SER A 444 4.42 -5.37 -4.44
C SER A 444 3.73 -4.08 -4.91
N SER A 445 4.33 -3.32 -5.83
CA SER A 445 3.75 -2.10 -6.39
C SER A 445 2.41 -2.31 -7.13
N LEU A 446 2.16 -3.53 -7.62
CA LEU A 446 0.91 -3.92 -8.30
C LEU A 446 0.03 -4.88 -7.47
N GLU A 447 0.35 -5.05 -6.19
CA GLU A 447 -0.42 -5.87 -5.26
C GLU A 447 -1.77 -5.23 -4.92
N LEU A 448 -1.80 -3.89 -4.77
CA LEU A 448 -3.00 -3.13 -4.42
C LEU A 448 -3.77 -2.66 -5.66
N GLY A 449 -5.05 -2.60 -5.54
CA GLY A 449 -6.23 -2.28 -6.36
C GLY A 449 -6.13 -1.49 -7.67
N ILE A 450 -4.98 -1.41 -8.35
CA ILE A 450 -4.87 -0.80 -9.68
C ILE A 450 -5.57 -1.68 -10.70
N ASP A 451 -6.42 -1.10 -11.53
CA ASP A 451 -7.02 -1.79 -12.66
C ASP A 451 -5.97 -2.05 -13.75
N MET A 452 -5.59 -3.31 -13.92
CA MET A 452 -4.58 -3.75 -14.89
C MET A 452 -5.21 -4.34 -16.16
N GLY A 453 -6.54 -4.26 -16.29
CA GLY A 453 -7.25 -4.95 -17.37
C GLY A 453 -7.34 -6.47 -17.13
N ALA A 454 -7.56 -7.24 -18.21
CA ALA A 454 -7.71 -8.69 -18.11
C ALA A 454 -6.34 -9.36 -18.00
N VAL A 455 -5.98 -9.81 -16.78
CA VAL A 455 -4.82 -10.67 -16.52
C VAL A 455 -5.30 -12.12 -16.52
N ASP A 456 -4.71 -12.97 -17.39
CA ASP A 456 -5.10 -14.38 -17.51
C ASP A 456 -4.42 -15.26 -16.47
N LEU A 457 -3.15 -14.97 -16.16
CA LEU A 457 -2.33 -15.74 -15.25
C LEU A 457 -1.51 -14.84 -14.33
N VAL A 458 -1.47 -15.19 -13.05
CA VAL A 458 -0.48 -14.64 -12.11
C VAL A 458 0.56 -15.69 -11.77
N VAL A 459 1.80 -15.33 -11.90
CA VAL A 459 2.94 -16.13 -11.44
C VAL A 459 3.58 -15.46 -10.24
N GLN A 460 3.88 -16.22 -9.21
CA GLN A 460 4.61 -15.77 -8.03
C GLN A 460 5.95 -16.52 -7.96
N VAL A 461 7.05 -15.80 -7.97
CA VAL A 461 8.39 -16.38 -7.77
C VAL A 461 8.81 -16.18 -6.32
N SER A 462 9.09 -17.28 -5.62
CA SER A 462 9.24 -17.36 -4.15
C SER A 462 7.91 -17.23 -3.41
N SER A 463 7.88 -17.56 -2.13
CA SER A 463 6.70 -17.35 -1.28
C SER A 463 6.26 -15.88 -1.29
N PRO A 464 4.96 -15.59 -1.31
CA PRO A 464 4.46 -14.23 -1.21
C PRO A 464 4.67 -13.57 0.17
N GLY A 465 5.19 -14.33 1.15
CA GLY A 465 5.46 -13.87 2.51
C GLY A 465 4.25 -13.86 3.43
N SER A 466 3.02 -13.79 2.89
CA SER A 466 1.78 -13.91 3.65
C SER A 466 0.64 -14.45 2.80
N VAL A 467 -0.38 -15.03 3.44
CA VAL A 467 -1.60 -15.52 2.78
C VAL A 467 -2.36 -14.34 2.17
N ALA A 468 -2.47 -13.25 2.91
CA ALA A 468 -3.15 -12.03 2.45
C ALA A 468 -2.51 -11.48 1.17
N ALA A 469 -1.17 -11.32 1.14
CA ALA A 469 -0.44 -10.87 -0.05
C ALA A 469 -0.61 -11.86 -1.22
N GLY A 470 -0.53 -13.16 -0.94
CA GLY A 470 -0.77 -14.20 -1.94
C GLY A 470 -2.16 -14.07 -2.59
N LEU A 471 -3.20 -13.94 -1.79
CA LEU A 471 -4.57 -13.77 -2.27
C LEU A 471 -4.77 -12.47 -3.07
N GLN A 472 -4.16 -11.37 -2.65
CA GLN A 472 -4.21 -10.08 -3.34
C GLN A 472 -3.52 -10.14 -4.71
N ARG A 473 -2.33 -10.76 -4.79
CA ARG A 473 -1.57 -10.94 -6.04
C ARG A 473 -2.29 -11.87 -6.99
N ILE A 474 -2.68 -13.06 -6.53
CA ILE A 474 -3.40 -14.04 -7.36
C ILE A 474 -4.78 -13.52 -7.78
N GLY A 475 -5.43 -12.72 -6.92
CA GLY A 475 -6.69 -12.04 -7.21
C GLY A 475 -6.63 -11.07 -8.39
N ARG A 476 -5.43 -10.70 -8.89
CA ARG A 476 -5.26 -9.93 -10.13
C ARG A 476 -5.66 -10.74 -11.37
N ALA A 477 -5.57 -12.08 -11.34
CA ALA A 477 -6.06 -12.92 -12.41
C ALA A 477 -7.59 -13.09 -12.36
N GLY A 478 -8.21 -13.23 -13.54
CA GLY A 478 -9.65 -13.48 -13.65
C GLY A 478 -10.51 -12.26 -13.29
N HIS A 479 -10.34 -11.15 -13.98
CA HIS A 479 -11.09 -9.90 -13.73
C HIS A 479 -12.60 -9.97 -13.95
N GLN A 480 -13.11 -11.03 -14.58
CA GLN A 480 -14.55 -11.22 -14.78
C GLN A 480 -15.19 -11.81 -13.52
N VAL A 481 -16.38 -11.31 -13.19
CA VAL A 481 -17.20 -11.86 -12.09
C VAL A 481 -17.47 -13.34 -12.36
N GLY A 482 -17.09 -14.23 -11.42
CA GLY A 482 -17.26 -15.68 -11.55
C GLY A 482 -16.10 -16.43 -12.23
N ALA A 483 -15.11 -15.76 -12.81
CA ALA A 483 -13.94 -16.44 -13.35
C ALA A 483 -12.94 -16.83 -12.23
N PRO A 484 -12.36 -18.06 -12.26
CA PRO A 484 -11.37 -18.48 -11.27
C PRO A 484 -10.07 -17.65 -11.39
N SER A 485 -9.45 -17.38 -10.26
CA SER A 485 -8.13 -16.76 -10.23
C SER A 485 -7.04 -17.81 -10.40
N ARG A 486 -6.26 -17.70 -11.49
CA ARG A 486 -5.20 -18.65 -11.82
C ARG A 486 -3.85 -18.17 -11.29
N GLY A 487 -3.18 -19.04 -10.50
CA GLY A 487 -1.89 -18.76 -9.91
C GLY A 487 -0.89 -19.90 -10.06
N ARG A 488 0.36 -19.57 -10.38
CA ARG A 488 1.49 -20.52 -10.41
C ARG A 488 2.59 -19.97 -9.52
N ILE A 489 3.08 -20.78 -8.57
CA ILE A 489 4.05 -20.34 -7.57
C ILE A 489 5.32 -21.16 -7.71
N PHE A 490 6.45 -20.48 -7.90
CA PHE A 490 7.76 -21.07 -8.14
C PHE A 490 8.66 -20.88 -6.92
N PRO A 491 8.82 -21.87 -6.05
CA PRO A 491 9.77 -21.79 -4.94
C PRO A 491 11.23 -21.84 -5.48
N LYS A 492 12.14 -21.07 -4.84
CA LYS A 492 13.55 -20.97 -5.27
C LYS A 492 14.49 -21.96 -4.55
N HIS A 493 14.13 -22.44 -3.39
CA HIS A 493 14.91 -23.38 -2.57
C HIS A 493 14.00 -24.18 -1.63
N ARG A 494 14.55 -25.21 -0.96
CA ARG A 494 13.75 -26.13 -0.11
C ARG A 494 12.96 -25.44 1.00
N ALA A 495 13.55 -24.46 1.68
CA ALA A 495 12.84 -23.72 2.74
C ALA A 495 11.67 -22.91 2.16
N ASP A 496 11.87 -22.26 1.01
CA ASP A 496 10.85 -21.53 0.27
C ASP A 496 9.72 -22.46 -0.23
N LEU A 497 10.05 -23.71 -0.60
CA LEU A 497 9.04 -24.72 -0.95
C LEU A 497 8.13 -25.05 0.22
N LEU A 498 8.68 -25.24 1.43
CA LEU A 498 7.89 -25.52 2.62
C LEU A 498 6.96 -24.35 2.95
N GLU A 499 7.50 -23.14 2.98
CA GLU A 499 6.73 -21.92 3.22
C GLU A 499 5.62 -21.75 2.15
N THR A 500 5.98 -21.90 0.86
CA THR A 500 5.03 -21.81 -0.26
C THR A 500 3.90 -22.83 -0.12
N ALA A 501 4.21 -24.09 0.22
CA ALA A 501 3.21 -25.13 0.38
C ALA A 501 2.21 -24.80 1.50
N VAL A 502 2.70 -24.29 2.64
CA VAL A 502 1.86 -23.87 3.77
C VAL A 502 1.01 -22.67 3.38
N VAL A 503 1.58 -21.64 2.75
CA VAL A 503 0.85 -20.45 2.33
C VAL A 503 -0.24 -20.81 1.32
N VAL A 504 0.06 -21.62 0.30
CA VAL A 504 -0.93 -22.07 -0.71
C VAL A 504 -2.06 -22.86 -0.05
N LYS A 505 -1.74 -23.79 0.85
CA LYS A 505 -2.74 -24.53 1.61
C LYS A 505 -3.68 -23.59 2.37
N ARG A 506 -3.11 -22.63 3.08
CA ARG A 506 -3.89 -21.64 3.86
C ARG A 506 -4.71 -20.71 2.94
N MET A 507 -4.18 -20.32 1.77
CA MET A 507 -4.95 -19.57 0.77
C MET A 507 -6.18 -20.34 0.32
N THR A 508 -6.01 -21.63 0.02
CA THR A 508 -7.11 -22.53 -0.39
C THR A 508 -8.15 -22.70 0.72
N ASP A 509 -7.70 -22.83 1.97
CA ASP A 509 -8.56 -22.95 3.14
C ASP A 509 -9.20 -21.60 3.57
N GLY A 510 -8.70 -20.47 3.05
CA GLY A 510 -9.13 -19.12 3.42
C GLY A 510 -8.68 -18.69 4.82
N LEU A 511 -7.58 -19.26 5.31
CA LEU A 511 -6.99 -18.98 6.61
C LEU A 511 -5.99 -17.83 6.50
N ILE A 512 -6.49 -16.61 6.53
CA ILE A 512 -5.69 -15.37 6.46
C ILE A 512 -5.09 -15.07 7.84
N GLU A 513 -3.94 -14.41 7.85
CA GLU A 513 -3.28 -13.94 9.07
C GLU A 513 -4.17 -12.97 9.83
N THR A 514 -4.09 -13.03 11.16
CA THR A 514 -4.81 -12.11 12.03
C THR A 514 -4.24 -10.70 11.92
N THR A 515 -5.10 -9.75 11.56
CA THR A 515 -4.75 -8.33 11.55
C THR A 515 -4.64 -7.82 13.00
N SER A 516 -3.54 -7.16 13.34
CA SER A 516 -3.37 -6.45 14.61
C SER A 516 -3.08 -4.98 14.34
N VAL A 517 -3.69 -4.10 15.12
CA VAL A 517 -3.49 -2.65 15.04
C VAL A 517 -2.40 -2.25 16.04
N PRO A 518 -1.36 -1.49 15.64
CA PRO A 518 -0.33 -1.02 16.57
C PRO A 518 -0.95 -0.20 17.71
N SER A 519 -0.59 -0.52 18.96
CA SER A 519 -1.06 0.19 20.14
C SER A 519 -0.04 1.23 20.59
N ASN A 520 -0.50 2.46 20.76
CA ASN A 520 0.24 3.61 21.29
C ASN A 520 1.63 3.86 20.66
N PRO A 521 1.81 3.92 19.32
CA PRO A 521 3.11 4.26 18.74
C PRO A 521 3.48 5.71 19.10
N LEU A 522 4.42 5.89 20.05
CA LEU A 522 4.71 7.20 20.67
C LEU A 522 5.42 8.17 19.73
N ASP A 523 6.16 7.70 18.76
CA ASP A 523 6.77 8.50 17.70
C ASP A 523 5.70 9.16 16.82
N VAL A 524 4.66 8.42 16.44
CA VAL A 524 3.50 8.96 15.72
C VAL A 524 2.71 9.91 16.60
N LEU A 525 2.50 9.59 17.88
CA LEU A 525 1.84 10.47 18.84
C LEU A 525 2.57 11.82 18.93
N ALA A 526 3.88 11.81 19.17
CA ALA A 526 4.71 13.00 19.27
C ALA A 526 4.62 13.88 18.00
N GLN A 527 4.69 13.23 16.82
CA GLN A 527 4.59 13.89 15.52
C GLN A 527 3.23 14.58 15.34
N GLN A 528 2.15 13.91 15.71
CA GLN A 528 0.79 14.43 15.57
C GLN A 528 0.47 15.53 16.60
N ILE A 529 1.01 15.46 17.82
CA ILE A 529 0.92 16.53 18.82
C ILE A 529 1.59 17.81 18.29
N VAL A 530 2.81 17.71 17.77
CA VAL A 530 3.53 18.87 17.20
C VAL A 530 2.72 19.46 16.04
N ALA A 531 2.14 18.64 15.19
CA ALA A 531 1.36 19.09 14.05
C ALA A 531 0.00 19.73 14.46
N ALA A 532 -0.66 19.21 15.49
CA ALA A 532 -1.89 19.79 16.01
C ALA A 532 -1.62 21.18 16.62
N CYS A 533 -0.57 21.28 17.43
CA CYS A 533 -0.16 22.52 18.08
C CYS A 533 0.54 23.53 17.15
N ALA A 534 0.82 23.17 15.90
CA ALA A 534 1.54 24.03 14.95
C ALA A 534 0.75 25.28 14.51
N LEU A 535 -0.58 25.19 14.50
CA LEU A 535 -1.49 26.25 14.05
C LEU A 535 -2.44 26.74 15.15
N ASP A 536 -2.69 25.92 16.16
CA ASP A 536 -3.68 26.17 17.20
C ASP A 536 -3.06 25.96 18.58
N GLU A 537 -3.63 26.65 19.58
CA GLU A 537 -3.37 26.38 21.00
C GLU A 537 -4.43 25.40 21.49
N TRP A 538 -4.02 24.38 22.23
CA TRP A 538 -4.86 23.30 22.74
C TRP A 538 -4.85 23.28 24.26
N SER A 539 -5.99 22.97 24.88
CA SER A 539 -5.92 22.46 26.23
C SER A 539 -5.25 21.07 26.20
N ALA A 540 -4.43 20.76 27.20
CA ALA A 540 -3.80 19.44 27.29
C ALA A 540 -4.85 18.32 27.42
N ASP A 541 -6.02 18.62 27.97
CA ASP A 541 -7.13 17.71 28.13
C ASP A 541 -7.83 17.42 26.79
N ASP A 542 -8.16 18.45 26.01
CA ASP A 542 -8.76 18.26 24.69
C ASP A 542 -7.82 17.54 23.72
N LEU A 543 -6.50 17.83 23.82
CA LEU A 543 -5.50 17.15 23.00
C LEU A 543 -5.35 15.67 23.38
N PHE A 544 -5.43 15.34 24.67
CA PHE A 544 -5.44 13.97 25.15
C PHE A 544 -6.69 13.22 24.67
N ASP A 545 -7.87 13.84 24.80
CA ASP A 545 -9.14 13.25 24.36
C ASP A 545 -9.16 13.04 22.84
N LEU A 546 -8.63 13.99 22.06
CA LEU A 546 -8.46 13.84 20.62
C LEU A 546 -7.59 12.63 20.30
N CYS A 547 -6.47 12.44 21.01
CA CYS A 547 -5.59 11.30 20.77
C CYS A 547 -6.30 9.97 21.08
N ARG A 548 -7.04 9.88 22.20
CA ARG A 548 -7.81 8.67 22.58
C ARG A 548 -8.97 8.37 21.62
N GLY A 549 -9.43 9.35 20.85
CA GLY A 549 -10.40 9.17 19.77
C GLY A 549 -9.93 8.21 18.68
N ALA A 550 -8.62 8.15 18.41
CA ALA A 550 -8.06 7.19 17.47
C ALA A 550 -7.95 5.79 18.08
N ALA A 551 -8.35 4.76 17.33
CA ALA A 551 -8.37 3.35 17.80
C ALA A 551 -7.01 2.90 18.36
N ASN A 552 -5.91 3.33 17.74
CA ASN A 552 -4.55 3.03 18.16
C ASN A 552 -4.20 3.54 19.57
N TYR A 553 -4.95 4.54 20.07
CA TYR A 553 -4.65 5.26 21.33
C TYR A 553 -5.79 5.21 22.34
N GLY A 554 -6.78 4.34 22.15
CA GLY A 554 -7.86 4.16 23.11
C GLY A 554 -7.36 3.81 24.52
N GLY A 555 -6.30 2.99 24.60
CA GLY A 555 -5.63 2.64 25.85
C GLY A 555 -4.49 3.58 26.28
N LEU A 556 -4.34 4.77 25.69
CA LEU A 556 -3.31 5.72 26.08
C LEU A 556 -3.55 6.24 27.49
N SER A 557 -2.58 6.03 28.39
CA SER A 557 -2.67 6.56 29.75
C SER A 557 -2.27 8.03 29.81
N ARG A 558 -2.78 8.75 30.80
CA ARG A 558 -2.46 10.15 31.03
C ARG A 558 -0.97 10.37 31.27
N GLU A 559 -0.35 9.47 32.04
CA GLU A 559 1.06 9.53 32.39
C GLU A 559 1.95 9.43 31.13
N VAL A 560 1.65 8.51 30.22
CA VAL A 560 2.39 8.33 28.96
C VAL A 560 2.21 9.53 28.05
N PHE A 561 1.00 10.08 27.98
CA PHE A 561 0.74 11.31 27.22
C PHE A 561 1.51 12.49 27.78
N GLU A 562 1.49 12.73 29.10
CA GLU A 562 2.22 13.83 29.75
C GLU A 562 3.74 13.66 29.64
N ALA A 563 4.26 12.42 29.76
CA ALA A 563 5.67 12.16 29.51
C ALA A 563 6.08 12.49 28.07
N THR A 564 5.20 12.23 27.08
CA THR A 564 5.42 12.65 25.69
C THR A 564 5.42 14.16 25.56
N LEU A 565 4.52 14.88 26.23
CA LEU A 565 4.49 16.34 26.26
C LEU A 565 5.76 16.94 26.93
N ASP A 566 6.23 16.33 28.02
CA ASP A 566 7.47 16.77 28.70
C ASP A 566 8.68 16.64 27.78
N MET A 567 8.80 15.51 27.07
CA MET A 567 9.83 15.32 26.06
C MET A 567 9.74 16.41 24.97
N LEU A 568 8.56 16.65 24.43
CA LEU A 568 8.36 17.65 23.37
C LEU A 568 8.56 19.10 23.87
N ALA A 569 8.35 19.37 25.17
CA ALA A 569 8.60 20.66 25.82
C ALA A 569 10.05 20.84 26.24
N GLY A 570 10.91 19.83 26.07
CA GLY A 570 12.34 19.91 26.40
C GLY A 570 12.67 19.62 27.86
N ARG A 571 11.80 18.88 28.55
CA ARG A 571 12.07 18.37 29.89
C ARG A 571 12.58 16.94 29.77
N TYR A 572 13.89 16.79 29.86
CA TYR A 572 14.55 15.50 29.70
C TYR A 572 15.05 14.96 31.02
N PRO A 573 15.06 13.61 31.20
CA PRO A 573 15.53 12.97 32.42
C PRO A 573 17.06 13.07 32.61
N SER A 574 17.83 13.33 31.54
CA SER A 574 19.29 13.47 31.60
C SER A 574 19.79 14.48 30.58
N GLU A 575 21.03 14.98 30.79
CA GLU A 575 21.70 15.91 29.86
C GLU A 575 22.05 15.30 28.51
N GLU A 576 22.06 13.97 28.41
CA GLU A 576 22.31 13.25 27.14
C GLU A 576 21.28 13.57 26.04
N PHE A 577 20.07 13.98 26.42
CA PHE A 577 19.02 14.39 25.50
C PHE A 577 18.98 15.91 25.23
N ALA A 578 19.94 16.69 25.72
CA ALA A 578 19.94 18.14 25.57
C ALA A 578 20.00 18.63 24.10
N GLU A 579 20.45 17.76 23.16
CA GLU A 579 20.44 18.06 21.73
C GLU A 579 19.04 18.04 21.11
N LEU A 580 18.08 17.39 21.75
CA LEU A 580 16.69 17.38 21.32
C LEU A 580 16.05 18.74 21.60
N ARG A 581 15.87 19.57 20.59
CA ARG A 581 15.27 20.89 20.75
C ARG A 581 13.77 20.78 21.08
N PRO A 582 13.26 21.55 22.07
CA PRO A 582 11.84 21.60 22.36
C PRO A 582 11.01 21.96 21.11
N ARG A 583 9.86 21.31 20.93
CA ARG A 583 8.96 21.50 19.77
C ARG A 583 7.68 22.22 20.15
N VAL A 584 7.25 22.08 21.42
CA VAL A 584 6.06 22.72 21.95
C VAL A 584 6.40 23.55 23.20
N VAL A 585 5.48 24.43 23.59
CA VAL A 585 5.45 25.10 24.89
C VAL A 585 4.25 24.54 25.64
N TRP A 586 4.46 23.93 26.79
CA TRP A 586 3.43 23.48 27.67
C TRP A 586 3.35 24.33 28.92
N ASP A 587 2.29 25.17 29.02
CA ASP A 587 1.94 25.92 30.21
C ASP A 587 1.10 25.02 31.14
N ARG A 588 1.75 24.52 32.21
CA ARG A 588 1.08 23.64 33.18
C ARG A 588 0.08 24.37 34.08
N GLN A 589 0.24 25.71 34.28
CA GLN A 589 -0.70 26.47 35.10
C GLN A 589 -1.99 26.76 34.32
N ALA A 590 -1.84 27.15 33.06
CA ALA A 590 -2.99 27.35 32.17
C ALA A 590 -3.53 26.05 31.58
N GLY A 591 -2.82 24.96 31.69
CA GLY A 591 -3.18 23.66 31.08
C GLY A 591 -3.11 23.68 29.56
N THR A 592 -2.35 24.62 28.93
CA THR A 592 -2.35 24.79 27.48
C THR A 592 -1.04 24.36 26.83
N VAL A 593 -1.14 23.87 25.59
CA VAL A 593 -0.03 23.40 24.75
C VAL A 593 -0.09 24.13 23.42
N ARG A 594 1.03 24.72 23.00
CA ARG A 594 1.17 25.39 21.70
C ARG A 594 2.49 25.07 21.03
N GLY A 595 2.54 25.14 19.71
CA GLY A 595 3.76 24.92 18.94
C GLY A 595 4.78 26.07 19.16
N ARG A 596 6.05 25.74 19.20
CA ARG A 596 7.13 26.73 19.15
C ARG A 596 7.29 27.28 17.75
N SER A 597 7.98 28.44 17.66
CA SER A 597 8.40 28.96 16.36
C SER A 597 9.18 27.90 15.57
N GLY A 598 8.72 27.60 14.34
CA GLY A 598 9.28 26.56 13.51
C GLY A 598 8.58 25.19 13.61
N ALA A 599 7.67 24.96 14.55
CA ALA A 599 6.91 23.71 14.68
C ALA A 599 6.14 23.37 13.38
N GLN A 600 5.47 24.36 12.78
CA GLN A 600 4.77 24.18 11.51
C GLN A 600 5.71 23.78 10.38
N ARG A 601 6.87 24.44 10.25
CA ARG A 601 7.86 24.09 9.22
C ARG A 601 8.35 22.66 9.40
N LEU A 602 8.64 22.24 10.64
CA LEU A 602 9.04 20.87 10.94
C LEU A 602 7.95 19.88 10.55
N ALA A 603 6.71 20.10 10.97
CA ALA A 603 5.58 19.22 10.66
C ALA A 603 5.33 19.08 9.15
N VAL A 604 5.49 20.18 8.39
CA VAL A 604 5.32 20.15 6.92
C VAL A 604 6.50 19.48 6.21
N THR A 605 7.72 19.63 6.68
CA THR A 605 8.89 18.98 6.06
C THR A 605 8.99 17.50 6.39
N SER A 606 8.42 17.07 7.51
CA SER A 606 8.44 15.69 8.01
C SER A 606 7.04 15.09 8.02
N GLY A 607 6.33 15.14 6.89
CA GLY A 607 4.93 14.74 6.80
C GLY A 607 4.65 13.23 6.73
N GLY A 608 5.69 12.38 6.60
CA GLY A 608 5.58 10.92 6.65
C GLY A 608 5.86 10.36 8.04
N THR A 609 5.56 9.09 8.27
CA THR A 609 5.91 8.40 9.51
C THR A 609 7.42 8.21 9.62
N ILE A 610 7.93 8.27 10.86
CA ILE A 610 9.32 7.95 11.16
C ILE A 610 9.54 6.46 10.87
N PRO A 611 10.53 6.08 10.05
CA PRO A 611 10.85 4.68 9.78
C PRO A 611 11.22 3.94 11.09
N ASP A 612 10.85 2.67 11.19
CA ASP A 612 11.22 1.83 12.34
C ASP A 612 12.73 1.54 12.39
N ARG A 613 13.37 1.57 11.21
CA ARG A 613 14.80 1.39 11.04
C ARG A 613 15.36 2.52 10.21
N GLY A 614 16.45 3.12 10.68
CA GLY A 614 17.23 4.09 9.93
C GLY A 614 17.98 3.40 8.79
N LEU A 615 18.19 4.11 7.69
CA LEU A 615 19.10 3.72 6.62
C LEU A 615 20.30 4.68 6.64
N TYR A 616 21.47 4.12 6.83
CA TYR A 616 22.73 4.86 6.75
C TYR A 616 23.23 4.88 5.31
N GLY A 617 23.44 6.05 4.75
CA GLY A 617 24.07 6.20 3.45
C GLY A 617 25.51 5.70 3.51
N VAL A 618 25.91 4.88 2.53
CA VAL A 618 27.30 4.37 2.37
C VAL A 618 27.99 5.18 1.30
N PHE A 619 29.15 5.76 1.66
CA PHE A 619 29.91 6.65 0.79
C PHE A 619 31.36 6.26 0.69
N LEU A 620 32.00 6.55 -0.45
CA LEU A 620 33.45 6.57 -0.59
C LEU A 620 34.02 7.82 0.09
N PRO A 621 35.34 7.86 0.38
CA PRO A 621 36.00 9.03 0.93
C PRO A 621 35.85 10.30 0.08
N ASP A 622 35.65 10.17 -1.23
CA ASP A 622 35.41 11.27 -2.17
C ASP A 622 33.96 11.78 -2.16
N GLY A 623 33.08 11.20 -1.31
CA GLY A 623 31.67 11.55 -1.22
C GLY A 623 30.75 10.84 -2.21
N THR A 624 31.26 9.95 -3.04
CA THR A 624 30.44 9.13 -3.97
C THR A 624 29.59 8.15 -3.17
N ARG A 625 28.27 8.16 -3.40
CA ARG A 625 27.33 7.26 -2.71
C ARG A 625 27.39 5.86 -3.36
N VAL A 626 27.64 4.84 -2.53
CA VAL A 626 27.73 3.44 -2.92
C VAL A 626 26.40 2.69 -2.72
N GLY A 627 25.68 3.06 -1.66
CA GLY A 627 24.42 2.40 -1.31
C GLY A 627 23.88 2.83 0.05
N GLU A 628 23.13 1.94 0.69
CA GLU A 628 22.57 2.12 2.03
C GLU A 628 22.75 0.85 2.85
N LEU A 629 22.94 0.99 4.16
CA LEU A 629 22.94 -0.06 5.15
C LEU A 629 21.84 0.16 6.17
N ASP A 630 21.24 -0.91 6.64
CA ASP A 630 20.29 -0.89 7.75
C ASP A 630 21.00 -0.44 9.05
N GLU A 631 20.32 0.33 9.86
CA GLU A 631 20.80 0.87 11.12
C GLU A 631 21.29 -0.22 12.08
N GLU A 632 20.58 -1.33 12.16
CA GLU A 632 20.96 -2.47 13.01
C GLU A 632 22.33 -3.02 12.63
N MET A 633 22.58 -3.18 11.31
CA MET A 633 23.88 -3.60 10.83
C MET A 633 24.99 -2.58 11.15
N VAL A 634 24.69 -1.28 11.03
CA VAL A 634 25.65 -0.22 11.30
C VAL A 634 26.03 -0.18 12.77
N HIS A 635 25.04 -0.31 13.68
CA HIS A 635 25.28 -0.36 15.14
C HIS A 635 26.06 -1.60 15.59
N GLU A 636 25.88 -2.72 14.89
CA GLU A 636 26.64 -3.95 15.17
C GLU A 636 28.04 -3.96 14.52
N SER A 637 28.33 -3.03 13.61
CA SER A 637 29.58 -2.98 12.85
C SER A 637 30.60 -2.03 13.48
N ARG A 638 31.89 -2.31 13.20
CA ARG A 638 33.01 -1.47 13.64
C ARG A 638 33.87 -1.04 12.47
N ALA A 639 34.56 0.07 12.61
CA ALA A 639 35.60 0.48 11.67
C ALA A 639 36.64 -0.64 11.50
N GLY A 640 37.03 -0.91 10.27
CA GLY A 640 37.94 -2.01 9.89
C GLY A 640 37.24 -3.30 9.48
N GLU A 641 35.96 -3.50 9.80
CA GLU A 641 35.17 -4.66 9.36
C GLU A 641 34.80 -4.58 7.89
N THR A 642 34.58 -5.74 7.29
CA THR A 642 34.22 -5.86 5.89
C THR A 642 32.81 -6.42 5.71
N PHE A 643 32.08 -5.89 4.73
CA PHE A 643 30.74 -6.34 4.40
C PHE A 643 30.52 -6.37 2.88
N LEU A 644 29.51 -7.13 2.46
CA LEU A 644 29.09 -7.23 1.06
C LEU A 644 27.98 -6.22 0.78
N LEU A 645 28.15 -5.37 -0.22
CA LEU A 645 27.09 -4.53 -0.72
C LEU A 645 27.04 -4.64 -2.24
N GLY A 646 25.94 -5.19 -2.75
CA GLY A 646 25.86 -5.58 -4.16
C GLY A 646 26.79 -6.76 -4.47
N ALA A 647 27.59 -6.64 -5.51
CA ALA A 647 28.57 -7.66 -5.92
C ALA A 647 29.98 -7.42 -5.34
N SER A 648 30.16 -6.38 -4.52
CA SER A 648 31.46 -5.92 -4.04
C SER A 648 31.57 -6.04 -2.53
N THR A 649 32.81 -6.32 -2.07
CA THR A 649 33.16 -6.26 -0.64
C THR A 649 33.73 -4.90 -0.32
N TRP A 650 33.27 -4.34 0.77
CA TRP A 650 33.62 -3.01 1.27
C TRP A 650 34.18 -3.11 2.67
N ARG A 651 35.19 -2.31 2.99
CA ARG A 651 35.71 -2.14 4.33
C ARG A 651 35.18 -0.84 4.91
N ILE A 652 34.69 -0.89 6.13
CA ILE A 652 34.23 0.28 6.88
C ILE A 652 35.47 1.06 7.37
N GLU A 653 35.63 2.28 6.93
CA GLU A 653 36.68 3.19 7.40
C GLU A 653 36.19 4.01 8.60
N GLU A 654 34.96 4.53 8.52
CA GLU A 654 34.38 5.38 9.53
C GLU A 654 32.88 5.20 9.58
N ILE A 655 32.30 5.24 10.79
CA ILE A 655 30.88 5.31 11.04
C ILE A 655 30.59 6.65 11.73
N THR A 656 29.83 7.52 11.07
CA THR A 656 29.35 8.78 11.64
C THR A 656 27.88 8.68 11.97
N PHE A 657 27.32 9.69 12.59
CA PHE A 657 25.89 9.78 12.93
C PHE A 657 24.95 9.70 11.69
N GLU A 658 25.44 10.10 10.51
CA GLU A 658 24.60 10.19 9.31
C GLU A 658 25.02 9.25 8.19
N ARG A 659 26.26 8.70 8.22
CA ARG A 659 26.79 7.92 7.09
C ARG A 659 27.90 6.95 7.52
N VAL A 660 28.10 5.96 6.67
CA VAL A 660 29.23 5.03 6.73
C VAL A 660 30.20 5.33 5.58
N VAL A 661 31.46 5.57 5.89
CA VAL A 661 32.51 5.77 4.89
C VAL A 661 33.22 4.44 4.66
N VAL A 662 33.37 4.04 3.39
CA VAL A 662 33.90 2.73 3.03
C VAL A 662 34.96 2.82 1.93
N THR A 663 35.85 1.83 1.90
CA THR A 663 36.79 1.61 0.79
C THR A 663 36.57 0.22 0.17
N PRO A 664 36.89 0.02 -1.13
CA PRO A 664 36.82 -1.29 -1.76
C PRO A 664 37.76 -2.28 -1.08
N ALA A 665 37.29 -3.50 -0.79
CA ALA A 665 38.07 -4.58 -0.19
C ALA A 665 37.96 -5.88 -1.00
N PRO A 666 38.41 -5.90 -2.27
CA PRO A 666 38.21 -7.04 -3.15
C PRO A 666 38.96 -8.28 -2.60
N GLY A 667 38.29 -9.44 -2.66
CA GLY A 667 38.87 -10.72 -2.22
C GLY A 667 38.86 -10.96 -0.71
N GLN A 668 38.34 -10.03 0.10
CA GLN A 668 38.14 -10.24 1.53
C GLN A 668 36.78 -10.85 1.80
N PRO A 669 36.65 -11.76 2.78
CA PRO A 669 35.34 -12.22 3.22
C PRO A 669 34.58 -11.03 3.85
N GLY A 670 33.30 -10.84 3.49
CA GLY A 670 32.48 -9.79 4.03
C GLY A 670 31.21 -10.35 4.67
N ARG A 671 30.73 -9.72 5.75
CA ARG A 671 29.44 -10.00 6.35
C ARG A 671 28.34 -9.62 5.36
N MET A 672 27.32 -10.47 5.20
CA MET A 672 26.15 -10.13 4.39
C MET A 672 25.27 -9.17 5.19
N PRO A 673 24.87 -8.01 4.64
CA PRO A 673 23.81 -7.21 5.24
C PRO A 673 22.49 -7.98 5.21
N PHE A 674 21.69 -7.80 6.22
CA PHE A 674 20.38 -8.48 6.36
C PHE A 674 19.37 -8.00 5.32
#